data_92c538c4042728251a326baee626decd
#
_entry.id   92c538c4042728251a326baee626decd
#
_cell.length_a   1.000
_cell.length_b   1.000
_cell.length_c   1.000
_cell.angle_alpha   90.00
_cell.angle_beta   90.00
_cell.angle_gamma   90.00
#
_symmetry.space_group_name_H-M   'P 1'
#
loop_
_entity.id
_entity.type
_entity.pdbx_description
1 polymer ?
#
loop_
_entity_poly.entity_id
_entity_poly.type
_entity_poly.pdbx_seq_one_letter_code
_entity_poly.pdbx_strand_id
1 'polypeptide(L)'
;MNPMSLLLKFLISLPLLSIVVGLAPISAKQPNIVFFFTDDQTISTLGCYGNPVVKSPNIDALAKRGTRFQQAFVSHPICWASRTSILTGLTARSFRQPGNGDRATKKSVSVLYSDLLRENNYRTGYYGKWHFSARPYDQKAHFDEFEAIGRNPFFKKQADGSLRHETDLIVDRGIAFLKSQPKDKPFALNMWFNACHAEDGDKRPGIGHFAWPQSANGLFEDSYIGPPRLADPAIFEALPDFLQTSITRERYFWRWNTPEKYQTNMRAYYRMVTGIDNAIGRFLKALDEAGLSENTIVVYSADNGYHMANRGLSGKWSHYEESIQVPLIIADPRVSEDQQGQVTNAAALNIDIPATFLDWAGIKTPERYDGRSLKPLVEGETPKDWRTETFHEHFAVRNRIPAYEGIRTSTHKYVRYLDHDTEFLHDLKNDPDELVNLAKDPKYSAKLAEMRERTDVRIKELGGPLDPLKGSFTASTAPHPESSAAVGLGSNAEGFTRLFNGQSLRNWTGNSKYWSVKDKAITGVTDGSLKMNRFITWNGSTVQNFELQVKVKFSDRANSGIQYRGKMRPEVDLDIVSGYQCDIMQNPPHQNGMVYDERGRRILAYTGQKVVIDEEGKSWIVGEIPVKKFEPDVWHDYRVLVRGNHHQHWIDGHQTADLIDLDEKGRALEGVLGFQVHVGPAMEIQFRNILLKNLPDALPLRTAADTKIPAGSFGVRPQGTPAKGWKPPLYQK
;
A
#
# COMPACT_ATOMS: atom_id res chain seq x y z
N MET A 1 -12.70 -72.27 -95.31
CA MET A 1 -11.29 -71.86 -95.09
C MET A 1 -11.20 -71.26 -93.72
N ASN A 2 -10.48 -71.93 -92.95
CA ASN A 2 -9.96 -71.69 -91.61
C ASN A 2 -10.85 -71.24 -90.45
N PRO A 3 -10.89 -72.05 -89.43
CA PRO A 3 -11.53 -71.73 -88.12
C PRO A 3 -10.47 -71.29 -87.12
N MET A 4 -10.81 -70.54 -86.15
CA MET A 4 -10.02 -70.42 -84.93
C MET A 4 -10.88 -70.04 -83.70
N SER A 5 -10.96 -70.96 -82.95
CA SER A 5 -10.94 -71.32 -81.57
C SER A 5 -11.09 -70.19 -80.58
N LEU A 6 -12.19 -70.26 -79.81
CA LEU A 6 -12.45 -69.60 -78.55
C LEU A 6 -11.58 -70.13 -77.45
N LEU A 7 -10.87 -69.23 -76.72
CA LEU A 7 -10.25 -69.58 -75.45
C LEU A 7 -10.84 -68.60 -74.39
N LEU A 8 -11.65 -69.18 -73.51
CA LEU A 8 -12.27 -68.53 -72.36
C LEU A 8 -11.25 -68.42 -71.26
N LYS A 9 -10.83 -67.25 -70.86
CA LYS A 9 -10.06 -66.99 -69.65
C LYS A 9 -10.99 -66.56 -68.52
N PHE A 10 -11.12 -67.41 -67.50
CA PHE A 10 -11.70 -67.12 -66.25
C PHE A 10 -10.67 -66.23 -65.46
N LEU A 11 -11.05 -64.98 -65.22
CA LEU A 11 -10.34 -64.15 -64.23
C LEU A 11 -11.06 -64.29 -62.89
N ILE A 12 -10.39 -64.88 -61.94
CA ILE A 12 -10.79 -64.96 -60.55
C ILE A 12 -10.46 -63.58 -59.94
N SER A 13 -11.48 -62.79 -59.68
CA SER A 13 -11.35 -61.55 -58.91
C SER A 13 -11.33 -61.87 -57.41
N LEU A 14 -10.13 -61.79 -56.74
CA LEU A 14 -10.02 -61.74 -55.31
C LEU A 14 -10.51 -60.33 -54.84
N PRO A 15 -11.38 -60.24 -53.84
CA PRO A 15 -11.67 -58.95 -53.21
C PRO A 15 -10.46 -58.52 -52.37
N LEU A 16 -9.86 -57.34 -52.69
CA LEU A 16 -8.92 -56.63 -51.80
C LEU A 16 -9.69 -56.21 -50.57
N LEU A 17 -9.48 -56.91 -49.46
CA LEU A 17 -9.93 -56.50 -48.14
C LEU A 17 -9.03 -55.35 -47.68
N SER A 18 -9.45 -54.09 -47.90
CA SER A 18 -8.80 -52.90 -47.36
C SER A 18 -8.98 -52.94 -45.83
N ILE A 19 -7.99 -53.37 -45.09
CA ILE A 19 -7.93 -53.19 -43.65
C ILE A 19 -7.71 -51.68 -43.42
N VAL A 20 -8.79 -50.94 -43.18
CA VAL A 20 -8.72 -49.63 -42.59
C VAL A 20 -8.30 -49.81 -41.12
N VAL A 21 -7.00 -49.77 -40.87
CA VAL A 21 -6.49 -49.59 -39.52
C VAL A 21 -6.98 -48.22 -39.07
N GLY A 22 -8.12 -48.20 -38.40
CA GLY A 22 -8.56 -47.03 -37.67
C GLY A 22 -7.51 -46.66 -36.65
N LEU A 23 -6.65 -45.69 -36.97
CA LEU A 23 -5.88 -45.00 -35.99
C LEU A 23 -6.89 -44.39 -34.99
N ALA A 24 -7.07 -45.05 -33.84
CA ALA A 24 -7.75 -44.42 -32.72
C ALA A 24 -7.10 -43.05 -32.54
N PRO A 25 -7.87 -41.97 -32.39
CA PRO A 25 -7.30 -40.65 -32.13
C PRO A 25 -6.39 -40.83 -30.91
N ILE A 26 -5.10 -40.53 -31.07
CA ILE A 26 -4.20 -40.41 -29.94
C ILE A 26 -4.84 -39.36 -29.05
N SER A 27 -5.46 -39.80 -27.95
CA SER A 27 -6.03 -38.87 -26.96
C SER A 27 -4.90 -37.92 -26.57
N ALA A 28 -5.03 -36.66 -26.94
CA ALA A 28 -4.06 -35.65 -26.62
C ALA A 28 -3.83 -35.70 -25.11
N LYS A 29 -2.56 -35.88 -24.70
CA LYS A 29 -2.20 -35.98 -23.29
C LYS A 29 -2.68 -34.74 -22.55
N GLN A 30 -3.49 -34.94 -21.50
CA GLN A 30 -3.96 -33.80 -20.68
C GLN A 30 -2.76 -32.96 -20.21
N PRO A 31 -2.79 -31.62 -20.31
CA PRO A 31 -1.66 -30.76 -19.91
C PRO A 31 -1.50 -30.72 -18.41
N ASN A 32 -0.28 -30.52 -17.97
CA ASN A 32 -0.04 -30.03 -16.64
C ASN A 32 -0.37 -28.54 -16.55
N ILE A 33 -0.73 -28.07 -15.36
CA ILE A 33 -1.09 -26.67 -15.11
C ILE A 33 -0.25 -26.17 -13.93
N VAL A 34 0.44 -25.06 -14.13
CA VAL A 34 1.19 -24.34 -13.07
C VAL A 34 0.61 -22.95 -12.94
N PHE A 35 0.22 -22.57 -11.75
CA PHE A 35 -0.33 -21.25 -11.47
C PHE A 35 0.50 -20.49 -10.45
N PHE A 36 1.22 -19.45 -10.90
CA PHE A 36 1.89 -18.46 -10.09
C PHE A 36 0.95 -17.31 -9.80
N PHE A 37 0.68 -17.03 -8.53
CA PHE A 37 -0.29 -16.04 -8.13
C PHE A 37 0.26 -15.14 -7.03
N THR A 38 0.40 -13.84 -7.33
CA THR A 38 1.01 -12.84 -6.45
C THR A 38 -0.04 -12.08 -5.64
N ASP A 39 0.41 -11.29 -4.68
CA ASP A 39 -0.42 -10.47 -3.79
C ASP A 39 -0.08 -8.99 -3.98
N ASP A 40 -1.10 -8.13 -4.15
CA ASP A 40 -0.92 -6.67 -4.30
C ASP A 40 0.04 -6.29 -5.45
N GLN A 41 -0.14 -6.87 -6.63
CA GLN A 41 0.71 -6.55 -7.77
C GLN A 41 -0.05 -5.88 -8.91
N THR A 42 0.33 -4.64 -9.19
CA THR A 42 -0.21 -3.90 -10.34
C THR A 42 0.54 -4.22 -11.63
N ILE A 43 -0.18 -4.12 -12.74
CA ILE A 43 0.32 -4.38 -14.10
C ILE A 43 1.60 -3.61 -14.44
N SER A 44 1.73 -2.37 -13.95
CA SER A 44 2.87 -1.48 -14.23
C SER A 44 4.20 -1.90 -13.59
N THR A 45 4.25 -3.04 -12.89
CA THR A 45 5.44 -3.49 -12.17
C THR A 45 6.17 -4.66 -12.83
N LEU A 46 5.94 -4.89 -14.12
CA LEU A 46 6.62 -5.92 -14.92
C LEU A 46 7.22 -5.34 -16.21
N GLY A 47 8.37 -5.85 -16.64
CA GLY A 47 9.05 -5.43 -17.87
C GLY A 47 8.18 -5.63 -19.12
N CYS A 48 7.52 -6.78 -19.26
CA CYS A 48 6.63 -7.07 -20.39
C CYS A 48 5.38 -6.18 -20.46
N TYR A 49 5.05 -5.46 -19.38
CA TYR A 49 4.02 -4.42 -19.37
C TYR A 49 4.57 -3.00 -19.43
N GLY A 50 5.88 -2.84 -19.72
CA GLY A 50 6.50 -1.54 -20.02
C GLY A 50 7.24 -0.90 -18.85
N ASN A 51 7.45 -1.56 -17.71
CA ASN A 51 8.28 -1.00 -16.64
C ASN A 51 9.76 -1.00 -17.04
N PRO A 52 10.45 0.17 -17.09
CA PRO A 52 11.83 0.25 -17.56
C PRO A 52 12.87 -0.10 -16.50
N VAL A 53 12.48 -0.18 -15.23
CA VAL A 53 13.41 -0.29 -14.08
C VAL A 53 13.41 -1.69 -13.49
N VAL A 54 12.22 -2.29 -13.29
CA VAL A 54 12.08 -3.61 -12.67
C VAL A 54 12.73 -4.70 -13.54
N LYS A 55 13.31 -5.70 -12.89
CA LYS A 55 13.92 -6.83 -13.58
C LYS A 55 13.03 -8.06 -13.41
N SER A 56 12.38 -8.48 -14.49
CA SER A 56 11.47 -9.64 -14.53
C SER A 56 11.72 -10.55 -15.75
N PRO A 57 12.99 -10.96 -16.03
CA PRO A 57 13.32 -11.64 -17.27
C PRO A 57 12.63 -13.00 -17.46
N ASN A 58 12.35 -13.74 -16.40
CA ASN A 58 11.68 -15.03 -16.47
C ASN A 58 10.17 -14.88 -16.76
N ILE A 59 9.51 -13.92 -16.13
CA ILE A 59 8.10 -13.56 -16.39
C ILE A 59 7.98 -12.94 -17.79
N ASP A 60 8.92 -12.08 -18.19
CA ASP A 60 8.96 -11.49 -19.53
C ASP A 60 9.17 -12.57 -20.62
N ALA A 61 9.94 -13.63 -20.33
CA ALA A 61 10.09 -14.78 -21.22
C ALA A 61 8.80 -15.61 -21.33
N LEU A 62 8.03 -15.75 -20.23
CA LEU A 62 6.70 -16.34 -20.30
C LEU A 62 5.76 -15.54 -21.21
N ALA A 63 5.78 -14.20 -21.11
CA ALA A 63 4.97 -13.33 -21.96
C ALA A 63 5.38 -13.43 -23.45
N LYS A 64 6.66 -13.60 -23.74
CA LYS A 64 7.17 -13.74 -25.12
C LYS A 64 6.75 -15.05 -25.81
N ARG A 65 6.51 -16.11 -25.05
CA ARG A 65 6.07 -17.42 -25.57
C ARG A 65 4.62 -17.75 -25.24
N GLY A 66 3.87 -16.80 -24.66
CA GLY A 66 2.48 -16.98 -24.27
C GLY A 66 1.61 -15.83 -24.74
N THR A 67 0.39 -15.77 -24.23
CA THR A 67 -0.56 -14.70 -24.45
C THR A 67 -0.55 -13.75 -23.26
N ARG A 68 -0.31 -12.46 -23.53
CA ARG A 68 -0.33 -11.37 -22.53
C ARG A 68 -1.65 -10.59 -22.64
N PHE A 69 -2.40 -10.53 -21.55
CA PHE A 69 -3.69 -9.84 -21.49
C PHE A 69 -3.48 -8.38 -21.05
N GLN A 70 -3.90 -7.42 -21.90
CA GLN A 70 -3.87 -5.99 -21.56
C GLN A 70 -5.05 -5.57 -20.69
N GLN A 71 -6.15 -6.31 -20.75
CA GLN A 71 -7.42 -6.01 -20.11
C GLN A 71 -7.82 -7.14 -19.16
N ALA A 72 -6.96 -7.44 -18.18
CA ALA A 72 -7.24 -8.41 -17.13
C ALA A 72 -7.56 -7.71 -15.82
N PHE A 73 -8.66 -8.10 -15.19
CA PHE A 73 -9.21 -7.45 -14.00
C PHE A 73 -9.62 -8.45 -12.93
N VAL A 74 -9.79 -7.92 -11.71
CA VAL A 74 -10.43 -8.65 -10.63
C VAL A 74 -11.82 -8.09 -10.39
N SER A 75 -12.80 -8.97 -10.13
CA SER A 75 -14.17 -8.57 -9.87
C SER A 75 -14.34 -7.86 -8.52
N HIS A 76 -13.48 -8.20 -7.53
CA HIS A 76 -13.50 -7.64 -6.19
C HIS A 76 -12.05 -7.44 -5.69
N PRO A 77 -11.53 -6.19 -5.61
CA PRO A 77 -10.11 -5.92 -5.36
C PRO A 77 -9.74 -6.02 -3.87
N ILE A 78 -9.84 -7.21 -3.33
CA ILE A 78 -9.31 -7.59 -2.02
C ILE A 78 -8.89 -9.07 -2.03
N CYS A 79 -7.74 -9.37 -1.48
CA CYS A 79 -7.08 -10.66 -1.61
C CYS A 79 -7.95 -11.86 -1.23
N TRP A 80 -8.65 -11.85 -0.09
CA TRP A 80 -9.48 -13.00 0.31
C TRP A 80 -10.66 -13.25 -0.64
N ALA A 81 -11.32 -12.21 -1.16
CA ALA A 81 -12.43 -12.36 -2.09
C ALA A 81 -11.94 -12.82 -3.45
N SER A 82 -10.88 -12.19 -4.01
CA SER A 82 -10.30 -12.59 -5.27
C SER A 82 -9.80 -14.04 -5.25
N ARG A 83 -9.11 -14.47 -4.17
CA ARG A 83 -8.65 -15.86 -3.99
C ARG A 83 -9.81 -16.84 -3.88
N THR A 84 -10.87 -16.46 -3.15
CA THR A 84 -12.10 -17.25 -3.08
C THR A 84 -12.78 -17.36 -4.44
N SER A 85 -12.85 -16.27 -5.21
CA SER A 85 -13.42 -16.25 -6.55
C SER A 85 -12.70 -17.22 -7.50
N ILE A 86 -11.36 -17.25 -7.48
CA ILE A 86 -10.58 -18.20 -8.29
C ILE A 86 -10.84 -19.64 -7.84
N LEU A 87 -10.84 -19.93 -6.55
CA LEU A 87 -11.05 -21.29 -6.07
C LEU A 87 -12.45 -21.82 -6.40
N THR A 88 -13.47 -20.97 -6.44
CA THR A 88 -14.89 -21.36 -6.60
C THR A 88 -15.47 -21.11 -7.98
N GLY A 89 -14.84 -20.27 -8.82
CA GLY A 89 -15.39 -19.78 -10.10
C GLY A 89 -16.52 -18.77 -9.93
N LEU A 90 -16.73 -18.22 -8.72
CA LEU A 90 -17.87 -17.35 -8.38
C LEU A 90 -17.38 -15.93 -8.07
N THR A 91 -18.17 -14.92 -8.45
CA THR A 91 -17.98 -13.56 -7.96
C THR A 91 -18.22 -13.48 -6.44
N ALA A 92 -17.75 -12.43 -5.79
CA ALA A 92 -17.97 -12.26 -4.35
C ALA A 92 -19.48 -12.17 -4.03
N ARG A 93 -20.27 -11.59 -4.89
CA ARG A 93 -21.73 -11.52 -4.79
C ARG A 93 -22.37 -12.91 -4.87
N SER A 94 -21.93 -13.76 -5.78
CA SER A 94 -22.47 -15.11 -5.98
C SER A 94 -22.08 -16.08 -4.87
N PHE A 95 -20.89 -15.98 -4.27
CA PHE A 95 -20.49 -16.91 -3.22
C PHE A 95 -20.95 -16.51 -1.81
N ARG A 96 -21.32 -15.25 -1.56
CA ARG A 96 -21.82 -14.79 -0.28
C ARG A 96 -23.27 -15.26 -0.04
N GLN A 97 -23.72 -15.19 1.21
CA GLN A 97 -25.12 -15.36 1.58
C GLN A 97 -25.68 -14.03 2.09
N PRO A 98 -26.85 -13.58 1.61
CA PRO A 98 -27.55 -12.44 2.20
C PRO A 98 -27.70 -12.56 3.73
N GLY A 99 -27.42 -11.49 4.45
CA GLY A 99 -27.44 -11.46 5.92
C GLY A 99 -26.20 -12.01 6.63
N ASN A 100 -25.25 -12.65 5.90
CA ASN A 100 -23.99 -13.18 6.45
C ASN A 100 -22.75 -12.31 6.15
N GLY A 101 -22.97 -11.05 5.77
CA GLY A 101 -21.92 -10.13 5.41
C GLY A 101 -21.22 -10.49 4.09
N ASP A 102 -19.90 -10.39 4.09
CA ASP A 102 -19.05 -10.56 2.92
C ASP A 102 -18.44 -11.97 2.78
N ARG A 103 -18.81 -12.92 3.66
CA ARG A 103 -18.19 -14.25 3.69
C ARG A 103 -18.86 -15.25 2.76
N ALA A 104 -18.06 -16.16 2.20
CA ALA A 104 -18.54 -17.30 1.45
C ALA A 104 -19.33 -18.28 2.34
N THR A 105 -20.38 -18.90 1.79
CA THR A 105 -21.15 -19.96 2.47
C THR A 105 -20.44 -21.30 2.37
N LYS A 106 -20.74 -22.22 3.29
CA LYS A 106 -20.27 -23.61 3.16
C LYS A 106 -20.70 -24.24 1.83
N LYS A 107 -21.90 -23.92 1.35
CA LYS A 107 -22.43 -24.43 0.07
C LYS A 107 -21.65 -23.91 -1.12
N SER A 108 -21.30 -22.60 -1.16
CA SER A 108 -20.57 -22.01 -2.29
C SER A 108 -19.11 -22.49 -2.38
N VAL A 109 -18.54 -22.94 -1.25
CA VAL A 109 -17.15 -23.44 -1.20
C VAL A 109 -17.05 -24.97 -1.04
N SER A 110 -18.15 -25.69 -1.15
CA SER A 110 -18.17 -27.15 -0.97
C SER A 110 -17.42 -27.92 -2.06
N VAL A 111 -17.27 -27.33 -3.24
CA VAL A 111 -16.53 -27.89 -4.38
C VAL A 111 -15.69 -26.79 -4.98
N LEU A 112 -14.38 -26.97 -5.00
CA LEU A 112 -13.41 -26.09 -5.62
C LEU A 112 -13.01 -26.66 -6.99
N TYR A 113 -12.40 -25.85 -7.87
CA TYR A 113 -11.91 -26.35 -9.16
C TYR A 113 -10.87 -27.48 -8.98
N SER A 114 -10.12 -27.44 -7.90
CA SER A 114 -9.15 -28.50 -7.55
C SER A 114 -9.78 -29.85 -7.28
N ASP A 115 -11.00 -29.88 -6.69
CA ASP A 115 -11.75 -31.13 -6.48
C ASP A 115 -12.13 -31.74 -7.82
N LEU A 116 -12.66 -30.91 -8.75
CA LEU A 116 -13.06 -31.35 -10.09
C LEU A 116 -11.85 -31.87 -10.90
N LEU A 117 -10.67 -31.24 -10.74
CA LEU A 117 -9.45 -31.74 -11.36
C LEU A 117 -9.01 -33.08 -10.77
N ARG A 118 -9.08 -33.27 -9.44
CA ARG A 118 -8.75 -34.53 -8.76
C ARG A 118 -9.66 -35.68 -9.20
N GLU A 119 -10.98 -35.39 -9.27
CA GLU A 119 -11.99 -36.35 -9.77
C GLU A 119 -11.70 -36.79 -11.22
N ASN A 120 -10.94 -35.96 -11.98
CA ASN A 120 -10.54 -36.21 -13.36
C ASN A 120 -9.04 -36.55 -13.49
N ASN A 121 -8.51 -37.29 -12.52
CA ASN A 121 -7.17 -37.88 -12.51
C ASN A 121 -6.00 -36.87 -12.41
N TYR A 122 -6.21 -35.59 -12.09
CA TYR A 122 -5.10 -34.70 -11.81
C TYR A 122 -4.57 -34.89 -10.39
N ARG A 123 -3.23 -34.84 -10.25
CA ARG A 123 -2.62 -34.63 -8.94
C ARG A 123 -2.58 -33.13 -8.66
N THR A 124 -3.09 -32.70 -7.50
CA THR A 124 -3.22 -31.28 -7.17
C THR A 124 -2.30 -30.88 -6.03
N GLY A 125 -1.56 -29.78 -6.20
CA GLY A 125 -0.71 -29.18 -5.18
C GLY A 125 -1.08 -27.73 -4.89
N TYR A 126 -0.97 -27.33 -3.61
CA TYR A 126 -1.14 -25.96 -3.18
C TYR A 126 -0.09 -25.56 -2.15
N TYR A 127 0.65 -24.48 -2.43
CA TYR A 127 1.67 -23.95 -1.54
C TYR A 127 1.56 -22.42 -1.47
N GLY A 128 1.50 -21.86 -0.27
CA GLY A 128 1.53 -20.41 -0.06
C GLY A 128 0.34 -19.81 0.65
N LYS A 129 0.00 -18.55 0.30
CA LYS A 129 -1.03 -17.76 0.94
C LYS A 129 -2.43 -18.31 0.67
N TRP A 130 -3.08 -18.85 1.71
CA TRP A 130 -4.44 -19.37 1.60
C TRP A 130 -5.50 -18.28 1.60
N HIS A 131 -5.58 -17.49 2.66
CA HIS A 131 -6.48 -16.35 2.85
C HIS A 131 -7.89 -16.54 2.26
N PHE A 132 -8.56 -17.60 2.68
CA PHE A 132 -9.86 -18.00 2.17
C PHE A 132 -10.99 -17.50 3.06
N SER A 133 -12.15 -17.18 2.49
CA SER A 133 -13.24 -16.48 3.15
C SER A 133 -14.09 -17.33 4.13
N ALA A 134 -14.11 -18.67 3.97
CA ALA A 134 -14.97 -19.54 4.77
C ALA A 134 -14.27 -20.05 6.05
N ARG A 135 -15.03 -20.12 7.17
CA ARG A 135 -14.55 -20.70 8.44
C ARG A 135 -15.68 -21.46 9.13
N PRO A 136 -15.44 -22.61 9.77
CA PRO A 136 -14.26 -23.48 9.65
C PRO A 136 -14.28 -24.23 8.30
N TYR A 137 -13.11 -24.56 7.77
CA TYR A 137 -12.96 -25.17 6.47
C TYR A 137 -11.76 -26.10 6.46
N ASP A 138 -11.96 -27.34 6.04
CA ASP A 138 -10.85 -28.32 5.90
C ASP A 138 -10.15 -28.12 4.54
N GLN A 139 -9.13 -27.33 4.55
CA GLN A 139 -8.36 -26.96 3.35
C GLN A 139 -7.66 -28.17 2.71
N LYS A 140 -7.19 -29.11 3.53
CA LYS A 140 -6.44 -30.29 3.09
C LYS A 140 -7.30 -31.26 2.28
N ALA A 141 -8.60 -31.24 2.47
CA ALA A 141 -9.52 -32.11 1.74
C ALA A 141 -9.60 -31.80 0.24
N HIS A 142 -9.19 -30.59 -0.18
CA HIS A 142 -9.35 -30.10 -1.56
C HIS A 142 -8.10 -30.21 -2.43
N PHE A 143 -6.97 -30.68 -1.87
CA PHE A 143 -5.70 -30.87 -2.60
C PHE A 143 -5.03 -32.18 -2.16
N ASP A 144 -4.29 -32.83 -3.06
CA ASP A 144 -3.47 -33.98 -2.70
C ASP A 144 -2.29 -33.56 -1.81
N GLU A 145 -1.71 -32.39 -2.07
CA GLU A 145 -0.71 -31.76 -1.23
C GLU A 145 -1.07 -30.32 -0.92
N PHE A 146 -1.03 -29.95 0.35
CA PHE A 146 -1.42 -28.62 0.81
C PHE A 146 -0.53 -28.12 1.95
N GLU A 147 0.09 -26.95 1.74
CA GLU A 147 0.79 -26.21 2.79
C GLU A 147 0.48 -24.71 2.70
N ALA A 148 -0.24 -24.19 3.69
CA ALA A 148 -0.44 -22.76 3.82
C ALA A 148 0.79 -22.10 4.42
N ILE A 149 1.41 -21.16 3.68
CA ILE A 149 2.59 -20.40 4.08
C ILE A 149 2.17 -18.92 4.19
N GLY A 150 2.05 -18.42 5.42
CA GLY A 150 1.66 -17.02 5.67
C GLY A 150 2.84 -16.05 5.60
N ARG A 151 2.57 -14.73 5.48
CA ARG A 151 3.62 -13.70 5.37
C ARG A 151 4.26 -13.29 6.70
N ASN A 152 3.58 -13.48 7.82
CA ASN A 152 4.06 -12.99 9.11
C ASN A 152 4.75 -14.09 9.93
N PRO A 153 6.08 -14.10 10.01
CA PRO A 153 7.05 -13.24 9.29
C PRO A 153 7.27 -13.72 7.84
N PHE A 154 7.77 -12.87 6.96
CA PHE A 154 8.18 -13.26 5.60
C PHE A 154 9.33 -14.27 5.59
N PHE A 155 10.25 -14.16 6.53
CA PHE A 155 11.38 -15.08 6.69
C PHE A 155 11.05 -16.21 7.67
N LYS A 156 11.07 -17.45 7.21
CA LYS A 156 10.78 -18.65 7.99
C LYS A 156 12.07 -19.30 8.47
N LYS A 157 12.16 -19.57 9.78
CA LYS A 157 13.28 -20.32 10.35
C LYS A 157 13.21 -21.78 9.89
N GLN A 158 14.30 -22.28 9.32
CA GLN A 158 14.44 -23.65 8.89
C GLN A 158 15.02 -24.55 10.00
N ALA A 159 15.04 -25.85 9.81
CA ALA A 159 15.55 -26.81 10.80
C ALA A 159 17.03 -26.62 11.12
N ASP A 160 17.83 -26.16 10.15
CA ASP A 160 19.25 -25.83 10.30
C ASP A 160 19.49 -24.45 10.94
N GLY A 161 18.42 -23.73 11.31
CA GLY A 161 18.48 -22.40 11.91
C GLY A 161 18.56 -21.25 10.89
N SER A 162 18.74 -21.53 9.61
CA SER A 162 18.72 -20.52 8.54
C SER A 162 17.35 -19.86 8.39
N LEU A 163 17.32 -18.67 7.77
CA LEU A 163 16.10 -17.97 7.44
C LEU A 163 15.84 -18.07 5.93
N ARG A 164 14.66 -18.58 5.57
CA ARG A 164 14.21 -18.70 4.19
C ARG A 164 13.02 -17.79 3.92
N HIS A 165 13.09 -16.98 2.87
CA HIS A 165 11.96 -16.13 2.49
C HIS A 165 10.78 -16.99 2.00
N GLU A 166 9.53 -16.57 2.29
CA GLU A 166 8.33 -17.34 1.94
C GLU A 166 8.22 -17.64 0.44
N THR A 167 8.61 -16.67 -0.41
CA THR A 167 8.63 -16.81 -1.87
C THR A 167 9.53 -17.95 -2.31
N ASP A 168 10.75 -18.03 -1.76
CA ASP A 168 11.67 -19.11 -2.04
C ASP A 168 11.16 -20.45 -1.52
N LEU A 169 10.56 -20.45 -0.32
CA LEU A 169 10.02 -21.65 0.30
C LEU A 169 8.86 -22.25 -0.51
N ILE A 170 7.94 -21.39 -0.99
CA ILE A 170 6.83 -21.82 -1.86
C ILE A 170 7.36 -22.53 -3.11
N VAL A 171 8.35 -21.94 -3.75
CA VAL A 171 8.96 -22.55 -4.96
C VAL A 171 9.74 -23.82 -4.62
N ASP A 172 10.43 -23.89 -3.49
CA ASP A 172 11.11 -25.10 -3.04
C ASP A 172 10.10 -26.26 -2.85
N ARG A 173 8.89 -25.98 -2.31
CA ARG A 173 7.79 -26.95 -2.22
C ARG A 173 7.28 -27.37 -3.61
N GLY A 174 7.11 -26.40 -4.52
CA GLY A 174 6.75 -26.70 -5.91
C GLY A 174 7.76 -27.60 -6.62
N ILE A 175 9.06 -27.34 -6.45
CA ILE A 175 10.13 -28.20 -7.01
C ILE A 175 10.11 -29.59 -6.37
N ALA A 176 9.88 -29.71 -5.07
CA ALA A 176 9.73 -31.01 -4.41
C ALA A 176 8.53 -31.80 -4.95
N PHE A 177 7.39 -31.09 -5.19
CA PHE A 177 6.23 -31.69 -5.84
C PHE A 177 6.56 -32.22 -7.23
N LEU A 178 7.30 -31.50 -8.08
CA LEU A 178 7.73 -31.99 -9.40
C LEU A 178 8.57 -33.23 -9.29
N LYS A 179 9.52 -33.30 -8.35
CA LYS A 179 10.41 -34.47 -8.15
C LYS A 179 9.66 -35.74 -7.76
N SER A 180 8.51 -35.62 -7.12
CA SER A 180 7.65 -36.73 -6.70
C SER A 180 6.48 -36.97 -7.66
N GLN A 181 6.47 -36.29 -8.85
CA GLN A 181 5.37 -36.37 -9.80
C GLN A 181 5.34 -37.70 -10.53
N PRO A 182 4.25 -38.49 -10.50
CA PRO A 182 4.07 -39.68 -11.34
C PRO A 182 4.11 -39.33 -12.83
N LYS A 183 4.79 -40.12 -13.64
CA LYS A 183 5.01 -39.85 -15.08
C LYS A 183 3.74 -39.93 -15.92
N ASP A 184 2.77 -40.70 -15.47
CA ASP A 184 1.51 -41.02 -16.17
C ASP A 184 0.31 -40.22 -15.70
N LYS A 185 0.48 -39.31 -14.76
CA LYS A 185 -0.59 -38.51 -14.17
C LYS A 185 -0.37 -37.03 -14.44
N PRO A 186 -1.37 -36.26 -14.99
CA PRO A 186 -1.25 -34.85 -15.10
C PRO A 186 -1.33 -34.19 -13.71
N PHE A 187 -0.82 -32.95 -13.57
CA PHE A 187 -0.90 -32.20 -12.32
C PHE A 187 -1.40 -30.78 -12.50
N ALA A 188 -1.98 -30.23 -11.42
CA ALA A 188 -2.29 -28.82 -11.28
C ALA A 188 -1.64 -28.29 -9.99
N LEU A 189 -0.65 -27.42 -10.15
CA LEU A 189 0.19 -26.93 -9.06
C LEU A 189 -0.04 -25.41 -8.86
N ASN A 190 -0.46 -25.04 -7.65
CA ASN A 190 -0.70 -23.68 -7.23
C ASN A 190 0.45 -23.19 -6.34
N MET A 191 1.15 -22.15 -6.77
CA MET A 191 2.17 -21.45 -6.00
C MET A 191 1.71 -20.00 -5.78
N TRP A 192 1.08 -19.75 -4.63
CA TRP A 192 0.40 -18.49 -4.32
C TRP A 192 1.21 -17.69 -3.32
N PHE A 193 1.96 -16.71 -3.80
CA PHE A 193 2.87 -15.89 -3.01
C PHE A 193 2.14 -14.91 -2.08
N ASN A 194 2.77 -14.56 -0.95
CA ASN A 194 2.39 -13.41 -0.15
C ASN A 194 3.04 -12.11 -0.67
N ALA A 195 4.18 -12.21 -1.34
CA ALA A 195 4.79 -11.08 -2.05
C ALA A 195 3.91 -10.75 -3.30
N CYS A 196 3.70 -9.46 -3.64
CA CYS A 196 4.36 -8.26 -3.14
C CYS A 196 3.63 -7.53 -1.98
N HIS A 197 2.81 -8.19 -1.18
CA HIS A 197 2.10 -7.51 -0.09
C HIS A 197 3.08 -6.93 0.93
N ALA A 198 2.78 -5.71 1.42
CA ALA A 198 3.58 -5.09 2.45
C ALA A 198 3.49 -5.82 3.79
N GLU A 199 4.57 -5.81 4.57
CA GLU A 199 4.56 -6.14 5.99
C GLU A 199 4.16 -4.90 6.79
N ASP A 200 2.87 -4.78 7.11
CA ASP A 200 2.32 -3.59 7.77
C ASP A 200 2.89 -3.38 9.19
N GLY A 201 3.37 -4.45 9.82
CA GLY A 201 4.01 -4.42 11.14
C GLY A 201 5.49 -4.03 11.12
N ASP A 202 6.17 -4.12 9.98
CA ASP A 202 7.60 -3.77 9.86
C ASP A 202 7.77 -2.27 9.66
N LYS A 203 8.27 -1.61 10.67
CA LYS A 203 8.49 -0.16 10.68
C LYS A 203 9.97 0.21 10.78
N ARG A 204 10.87 -0.72 10.47
CA ARG A 204 12.32 -0.46 10.50
C ARG A 204 12.68 0.62 9.48
N PRO A 205 13.38 1.68 9.92
CA PRO A 205 13.75 2.77 9.01
C PRO A 205 14.77 2.29 7.96
N GLY A 206 14.67 2.83 6.76
CA GLY A 206 15.64 2.62 5.67
C GLY A 206 15.49 1.34 4.85
N ILE A 207 14.70 0.36 5.30
CA ILE A 207 14.48 -0.89 4.55
C ILE A 207 13.10 -0.98 3.89
N GLY A 208 12.17 -0.10 4.26
CA GLY A 208 10.80 -0.11 3.75
C GLY A 208 9.93 -1.21 4.36
N HIS A 209 8.65 -1.20 3.93
CA HIS A 209 7.65 -2.14 4.42
C HIS A 209 7.55 -3.44 3.58
N PHE A 210 8.43 -3.63 2.61
CA PHE A 210 8.40 -4.75 1.70
C PHE A 210 9.64 -5.62 1.94
N ALA A 211 9.45 -6.75 2.60
CA ALA A 211 10.51 -7.72 2.83
C ALA A 211 10.78 -8.52 1.55
N TRP A 212 11.98 -8.48 1.02
CA TRP A 212 12.34 -9.14 -0.24
C TRP A 212 13.22 -10.36 -0.04
N PRO A 213 13.19 -11.37 -0.96
CA PRO A 213 14.09 -12.51 -0.93
C PRO A 213 15.56 -12.09 -1.07
N GLN A 214 16.47 -12.85 -0.45
CA GLN A 214 17.91 -12.56 -0.49
C GLN A 214 18.49 -12.52 -1.92
N SER A 215 17.86 -13.23 -2.87
CA SER A 215 18.26 -13.21 -4.29
C SER A 215 18.13 -11.84 -4.95
N ALA A 216 17.43 -10.89 -4.31
CA ALA A 216 17.28 -9.52 -4.80
C ALA A 216 18.08 -8.47 -3.98
N ASN A 217 18.97 -8.93 -3.07
CA ASN A 217 19.84 -8.02 -2.32
C ASN A 217 20.73 -7.21 -3.28
N GLY A 218 20.97 -5.93 -2.92
CA GLY A 218 21.82 -5.00 -3.68
C GLY A 218 21.18 -4.46 -4.96
N LEU A 219 20.02 -5.00 -5.40
CA LEU A 219 19.34 -4.48 -6.59
C LEU A 219 18.69 -3.11 -6.32
N PHE A 220 18.74 -2.24 -7.32
CA PHE A 220 18.10 -0.91 -7.32
C PHE A 220 18.64 0.09 -6.27
N GLU A 221 19.78 -0.14 -5.63
CA GLU A 221 20.32 0.76 -4.60
C GLU A 221 20.57 2.16 -5.15
N ASP A 222 21.20 2.27 -6.32
CA ASP A 222 21.51 3.52 -7.00
C ASP A 222 20.44 3.95 -8.01
N SER A 223 19.34 3.20 -8.12
CA SER A 223 18.29 3.51 -9.08
C SER A 223 17.36 4.59 -8.51
N TYR A 224 17.22 5.69 -9.25
CA TYR A 224 16.15 6.64 -9.03
C TYR A 224 14.86 6.12 -9.69
N ILE A 225 13.80 5.99 -8.91
CA ILE A 225 12.48 5.61 -9.42
C ILE A 225 11.66 6.88 -9.56
N GLY A 226 11.22 7.19 -10.77
CA GLY A 226 10.40 8.37 -11.04
C GLY A 226 9.17 8.46 -10.14
N PRO A 227 8.62 9.66 -9.93
CA PRO A 227 7.41 9.84 -9.12
C PRO A 227 6.25 9.03 -9.70
N PRO A 228 5.20 8.75 -8.90
CA PRO A 228 3.99 8.12 -9.42
C PRO A 228 3.42 8.93 -10.58
N ARG A 229 2.91 8.27 -11.60
CA ARG A 229 2.35 8.94 -12.79
C ARG A 229 1.21 9.91 -12.46
N LEU A 230 0.42 9.59 -11.43
CA LEU A 230 -0.70 10.39 -10.93
C LEU A 230 -0.36 11.00 -9.56
N ALA A 231 0.83 11.62 -9.46
CA ALA A 231 1.33 12.21 -8.23
C ALA A 231 0.85 13.66 -8.00
N ASP A 232 0.26 14.31 -9.02
CA ASP A 232 -0.23 15.69 -8.88
C ASP A 232 -1.24 15.77 -7.71
N PRO A 233 -0.97 16.62 -6.70
CA PRO A 233 -1.87 16.80 -5.56
C PRO A 233 -3.30 17.16 -5.93
N ALA A 234 -3.51 17.90 -7.02
CA ALA A 234 -4.85 18.26 -7.51
C ALA A 234 -5.72 17.03 -7.81
N ILE A 235 -5.10 15.91 -8.23
CA ILE A 235 -5.81 14.64 -8.47
C ILE A 235 -6.41 14.10 -7.16
N PHE A 236 -5.63 14.16 -6.07
CA PHE A 236 -6.12 13.75 -4.76
C PHE A 236 -7.19 14.70 -4.22
N GLU A 237 -7.00 16.00 -4.38
CA GLU A 237 -7.93 17.05 -3.91
C GLU A 237 -9.29 16.97 -4.62
N ALA A 238 -9.31 16.48 -5.87
CA ALA A 238 -10.54 16.26 -6.63
C ALA A 238 -11.34 15.02 -6.17
N LEU A 239 -10.74 14.13 -5.36
CA LEU A 239 -11.47 12.97 -4.83
C LEU A 239 -12.55 13.39 -3.84
N PRO A 240 -13.67 12.65 -3.74
CA PRO A 240 -14.66 12.88 -2.68
C PRO A 240 -14.07 12.66 -1.28
N ASP A 241 -14.59 13.35 -0.29
CA ASP A 241 -14.13 13.32 1.11
C ASP A 241 -14.01 11.89 1.66
N PHE A 242 -14.95 11.02 1.35
CA PHE A 242 -14.92 9.63 1.84
C PHE A 242 -13.77 8.79 1.25
N LEU A 243 -13.27 9.11 0.06
CA LEU A 243 -12.04 8.51 -0.49
C LEU A 243 -10.80 9.17 0.11
N GLN A 244 -10.83 10.47 0.26
CA GLN A 244 -9.75 11.24 0.89
C GLN A 244 -9.54 10.84 2.36
N THR A 245 -10.56 10.39 3.08
CA THR A 245 -10.52 9.97 4.49
C THR A 245 -10.51 8.44 4.67
N SER A 246 -10.37 7.69 3.59
CA SER A 246 -10.32 6.23 3.64
C SER A 246 -8.99 5.69 4.16
N ILE A 247 -8.98 4.40 4.55
CA ILE A 247 -7.74 3.70 4.96
C ILE A 247 -6.65 3.69 3.87
N THR A 248 -7.02 3.85 2.59
CA THR A 248 -6.06 3.95 1.49
C THR A 248 -5.19 5.19 1.64
N ARG A 249 -5.76 6.28 2.14
CA ARG A 249 -5.01 7.49 2.45
C ARG A 249 -4.14 7.33 3.69
N GLU A 250 -4.65 6.74 4.75
CA GLU A 250 -3.86 6.41 5.94
C GLU A 250 -2.59 5.64 5.57
N ARG A 251 -2.73 4.62 4.73
CA ARG A 251 -1.60 3.79 4.27
C ARG A 251 -0.63 4.53 3.37
N TYR A 252 -1.06 5.56 2.66
CA TYR A 252 -0.17 6.44 1.90
C TYR A 252 0.88 7.07 2.80
N PHE A 253 0.50 7.55 3.99
CA PHE A 253 1.44 8.12 4.96
C PHE A 253 2.41 7.11 5.56
N TRP A 254 2.03 5.87 5.61
CA TRP A 254 2.94 4.85 6.10
C TRP A 254 4.15 4.68 5.17
N ARG A 255 3.96 4.86 3.84
CA ARG A 255 4.93 4.39 2.83
C ARG A 255 5.38 5.41 1.80
N TRP A 256 4.57 6.44 1.48
CA TRP A 256 4.73 7.14 0.21
C TRP A 256 4.79 8.66 0.32
N ASN A 257 4.50 9.26 1.47
CA ASN A 257 4.24 10.68 1.61
C ASN A 257 5.50 11.59 1.57
N THR A 258 6.69 11.01 1.53
CA THR A 258 7.93 11.75 1.29
C THR A 258 8.74 11.11 0.17
N PRO A 259 9.61 11.86 -0.54
CA PRO A 259 10.49 11.31 -1.56
C PRO A 259 11.34 10.14 -1.06
N GLU A 260 11.88 10.22 0.14
CA GLU A 260 12.73 9.19 0.74
C GLU A 260 11.93 7.91 1.02
N LYS A 261 10.74 8.04 1.61
CA LYS A 261 9.84 6.89 1.82
C LYS A 261 9.44 6.27 0.49
N TYR A 262 9.12 7.09 -0.51
CA TYR A 262 8.77 6.61 -1.83
C TYR A 262 9.92 5.81 -2.45
N GLN A 263 11.14 6.36 -2.49
CA GLN A 263 12.31 5.67 -3.04
C GLN A 263 12.60 4.36 -2.29
N THR A 264 12.60 4.41 -0.94
CA THR A 264 12.85 3.24 -0.10
C THR A 264 11.83 2.13 -0.35
N ASN A 265 10.55 2.45 -0.33
CA ASN A 265 9.48 1.47 -0.48
C ASN A 265 9.34 0.96 -1.92
N MET A 266 9.55 1.82 -2.94
CA MET A 266 9.52 1.40 -4.34
C MET A 266 10.67 0.45 -4.67
N ARG A 267 11.90 0.76 -4.22
CA ARG A 267 13.05 -0.14 -4.39
C ARG A 267 12.82 -1.49 -3.70
N ALA A 268 12.28 -1.47 -2.48
CA ALA A 268 11.94 -2.68 -1.73
C ALA A 268 10.85 -3.50 -2.45
N TYR A 269 9.82 -2.84 -2.98
CA TYR A 269 8.77 -3.49 -3.76
C TYR A 269 9.33 -4.11 -5.06
N TYR A 270 10.18 -3.39 -5.81
CA TYR A 270 10.81 -3.92 -7.03
C TYR A 270 11.74 -5.11 -6.73
N ARG A 271 12.42 -5.10 -5.57
CA ARG A 271 13.17 -6.27 -5.09
C ARG A 271 12.27 -7.47 -4.82
N MET A 272 11.05 -7.26 -4.26
CA MET A 272 10.09 -8.35 -4.11
C MET A 272 9.67 -8.93 -5.47
N VAL A 273 9.33 -8.08 -6.45
CA VAL A 273 8.96 -8.52 -7.80
C VAL A 273 10.10 -9.29 -8.46
N THR A 274 11.32 -8.77 -8.42
CA THR A 274 12.50 -9.47 -8.97
C THR A 274 12.80 -10.77 -8.20
N GLY A 275 12.57 -10.79 -6.89
CA GLY A 275 12.71 -12.00 -6.09
C GLY A 275 11.70 -13.09 -6.47
N ILE A 276 10.45 -12.72 -6.78
CA ILE A 276 9.45 -13.64 -7.35
C ILE A 276 9.92 -14.15 -8.72
N ASP A 277 10.38 -13.26 -9.58
CA ASP A 277 10.89 -13.63 -10.91
C ASP A 277 12.04 -14.64 -10.83
N ASN A 278 13.02 -14.40 -9.95
CA ASN A 278 14.13 -15.31 -9.71
C ASN A 278 13.65 -16.68 -9.20
N ALA A 279 12.66 -16.69 -8.31
CA ALA A 279 12.09 -17.93 -7.78
C ALA A 279 11.33 -18.71 -8.87
N ILE A 280 10.55 -18.02 -9.71
CA ILE A 280 9.87 -18.58 -10.88
C ILE A 280 10.91 -19.18 -11.86
N GLY A 281 12.02 -18.48 -12.12
CA GLY A 281 13.11 -18.97 -12.96
C GLY A 281 13.69 -20.28 -12.46
N ARG A 282 13.89 -20.44 -11.13
CA ARG A 282 14.32 -21.71 -10.53
C ARG A 282 13.31 -22.84 -10.75
N PHE A 283 12.01 -22.53 -10.64
CA PHE A 283 10.96 -23.52 -10.88
C PHE A 283 10.90 -23.95 -12.35
N LEU A 284 10.92 -22.98 -13.27
CA LEU A 284 10.87 -23.26 -14.71
C LEU A 284 12.07 -24.10 -15.17
N LYS A 285 13.26 -23.84 -14.62
CA LYS A 285 14.42 -24.66 -14.85
C LYS A 285 14.24 -26.14 -14.35
N ALA A 286 13.70 -26.30 -13.15
CA ALA A 286 13.38 -27.60 -12.60
C ALA A 286 12.31 -28.36 -13.41
N LEU A 287 11.33 -27.63 -13.95
CA LEU A 287 10.28 -28.15 -14.83
C LEU A 287 10.90 -28.69 -16.15
N ASP A 288 11.85 -27.94 -16.72
CA ASP A 288 12.57 -28.31 -17.93
C ASP A 288 13.47 -29.52 -17.71
N GLU A 289 14.25 -29.51 -16.63
CA GLU A 289 15.10 -30.65 -16.22
C GLU A 289 14.29 -31.94 -15.97
N ALA A 290 13.01 -31.80 -15.58
CA ALA A 290 12.10 -32.94 -15.43
C ALA A 290 11.47 -33.42 -16.77
N GLY A 291 11.72 -32.70 -17.88
CA GLY A 291 11.16 -33.04 -19.21
C GLY A 291 9.65 -32.79 -19.28
N LEU A 292 9.12 -31.83 -18.50
CA LEU A 292 7.68 -31.57 -18.40
C LEU A 292 7.26 -30.27 -19.10
N SER A 293 8.20 -29.43 -19.55
CA SER A 293 7.94 -28.09 -20.10
C SER A 293 7.00 -28.11 -21.30
N GLU A 294 7.17 -29.06 -22.24
CA GLU A 294 6.42 -29.15 -23.48
C GLU A 294 4.92 -29.50 -23.31
N ASN A 295 4.52 -29.98 -22.13
CA ASN A 295 3.12 -30.29 -21.82
C ASN A 295 2.64 -29.61 -20.54
N THR A 296 3.25 -28.48 -20.18
CA THR A 296 2.87 -27.71 -18.98
C THR A 296 2.47 -26.29 -19.34
N ILE A 297 1.20 -25.95 -19.09
CA ILE A 297 0.68 -24.59 -19.21
C ILE A 297 1.09 -23.82 -17.95
N VAL A 298 1.67 -22.65 -18.13
CA VAL A 298 2.06 -21.76 -17.04
C VAL A 298 1.20 -20.50 -17.05
N VAL A 299 0.53 -20.25 -15.94
CA VAL A 299 -0.30 -19.04 -15.72
C VAL A 299 0.34 -18.17 -14.66
N TYR A 300 0.43 -16.88 -14.93
CA TYR A 300 0.89 -15.86 -13.99
C TYR A 300 -0.16 -14.78 -13.83
N SER A 301 -0.56 -14.44 -12.59
CA SER A 301 -1.49 -13.36 -12.30
C SER A 301 -1.33 -12.84 -10.87
N ALA A 302 -2.16 -11.83 -10.49
CA ALA A 302 -2.22 -11.25 -9.16
C ALA A 302 -3.65 -11.20 -8.62
N ASP A 303 -3.78 -11.20 -7.28
CA ASP A 303 -5.10 -11.20 -6.63
C ASP A 303 -5.79 -9.84 -6.64
N ASN A 304 -5.06 -8.75 -6.75
CA ASN A 304 -5.53 -7.39 -6.98
C ASN A 304 -4.37 -6.48 -7.39
N GLY A 305 -4.70 -5.33 -7.95
CA GLY A 305 -3.75 -4.26 -8.18
C GLY A 305 -3.37 -3.52 -6.89
N TYR A 306 -2.58 -2.46 -7.04
CA TYR A 306 -2.11 -1.65 -5.91
C TYR A 306 -1.83 -0.21 -6.37
N HIS A 307 -2.27 0.80 -5.62
CA HIS A 307 -2.16 2.21 -6.03
C HIS A 307 -0.72 2.73 -6.17
N MET A 308 0.23 2.19 -5.44
CA MET A 308 1.66 2.59 -5.52
C MET A 308 1.87 4.11 -5.44
N ALA A 309 1.19 4.78 -4.52
CA ALA A 309 1.16 6.23 -4.35
C ALA A 309 0.43 7.05 -5.44
N ASN A 310 -0.03 6.43 -6.53
CA ASN A 310 -0.88 7.12 -7.50
C ASN A 310 -2.12 7.71 -6.81
N ARG A 311 -2.58 8.88 -7.25
CA ARG A 311 -3.72 9.62 -6.70
C ARG A 311 -3.57 9.98 -5.22
N GLY A 312 -2.33 10.00 -4.68
CA GLY A 312 -2.09 10.16 -3.25
C GLY A 312 -2.69 9.05 -2.37
N LEU A 313 -2.90 7.86 -2.91
CA LEU A 313 -3.48 6.70 -2.25
C LEU A 313 -2.48 5.54 -2.14
N SER A 314 -2.75 4.59 -1.23
CA SER A 314 -2.00 3.35 -1.05
C SER A 314 -2.93 2.18 -0.81
N GLY A 315 -2.56 1.03 -1.30
CA GLY A 315 -3.40 -0.17 -1.16
C GLY A 315 -4.25 -0.40 -2.39
N LYS A 316 -5.41 -0.96 -2.17
CA LYS A 316 -6.38 -1.45 -3.13
C LYS A 316 -7.78 -0.97 -2.74
N TRP A 317 -8.82 -1.68 -3.07
CA TRP A 317 -10.22 -1.48 -2.63
C TRP A 317 -10.98 -0.35 -3.33
N SER A 318 -10.40 0.33 -4.29
CA SER A 318 -11.08 1.36 -5.09
C SER A 318 -11.52 0.81 -6.45
N HIS A 319 -12.34 1.57 -7.15
CA HIS A 319 -12.79 1.27 -8.51
C HIS A 319 -11.75 1.61 -9.59
N TYR A 320 -10.68 2.35 -9.25
CA TYR A 320 -9.67 2.78 -10.20
C TYR A 320 -8.86 1.63 -10.78
N GLU A 321 -8.38 1.81 -12.03
CA GLU A 321 -7.58 0.78 -12.73
C GLU A 321 -6.40 0.28 -11.89
N GLU A 322 -5.74 1.15 -11.13
CA GLU A 322 -4.62 0.78 -10.25
C GLU A 322 -4.99 -0.31 -9.23
N SER A 323 -6.27 -0.37 -8.85
CA SER A 323 -6.76 -1.33 -7.87
C SER A 323 -7.33 -2.61 -8.48
N ILE A 324 -8.01 -2.49 -9.64
CA ILE A 324 -8.74 -3.61 -10.24
C ILE A 324 -7.96 -4.32 -11.35
N GLN A 325 -7.01 -3.65 -12.01
CA GLN A 325 -6.24 -4.22 -13.12
C GLN A 325 -5.03 -5.01 -12.61
N VAL A 326 -4.86 -6.21 -13.13
CA VAL A 326 -3.79 -7.13 -12.74
C VAL A 326 -3.05 -7.67 -13.95
N PRO A 327 -1.78 -8.10 -13.81
CA PRO A 327 -1.12 -8.84 -14.86
C PRO A 327 -1.81 -10.19 -15.07
N LEU A 328 -1.91 -10.62 -16.32
CA LEU A 328 -2.31 -11.98 -16.68
C LEU A 328 -1.50 -12.42 -17.90
N ILE A 329 -0.71 -13.46 -17.72
CA ILE A 329 0.13 -14.09 -18.75
C ILE A 329 -0.18 -15.58 -18.73
N ILE A 330 -0.46 -16.14 -19.89
CA ILE A 330 -0.72 -17.57 -20.08
C ILE A 330 0.22 -18.10 -21.15
N ALA A 331 1.17 -18.95 -20.75
CA ALA A 331 2.08 -19.61 -21.66
C ALA A 331 1.66 -21.08 -21.83
N ASP A 332 1.02 -21.40 -22.96
CA ASP A 332 0.66 -22.75 -23.37
C ASP A 332 1.64 -23.22 -24.46
N PRO A 333 2.55 -24.16 -24.19
CA PRO A 333 3.55 -24.61 -25.17
C PRO A 333 2.96 -25.43 -26.32
N ARG A 334 1.69 -25.76 -26.25
CA ARG A 334 1.00 -26.60 -27.27
C ARG A 334 0.37 -25.76 -28.38
N VAL A 335 0.24 -24.42 -28.20
CA VAL A 335 -0.19 -23.54 -29.29
C VAL A 335 0.92 -23.42 -30.32
N SER A 336 0.55 -23.17 -31.58
CA SER A 336 1.51 -23.00 -32.68
C SER A 336 2.43 -21.79 -32.47
N GLU A 337 3.62 -21.81 -33.07
CA GLU A 337 4.61 -20.73 -32.91
C GLU A 337 4.07 -19.34 -33.30
N ASP A 338 3.20 -19.26 -34.30
CA ASP A 338 2.55 -18.03 -34.74
C ASP A 338 1.50 -17.49 -33.75
N GLN A 339 1.06 -18.32 -32.82
CA GLN A 339 0.18 -17.95 -31.71
C GLN A 339 0.94 -17.62 -30.41
N GLN A 340 2.25 -17.73 -30.41
CA GLN A 340 3.07 -17.34 -29.25
C GLN A 340 3.37 -15.83 -29.27
N GLY A 341 3.59 -15.26 -28.08
CA GLY A 341 3.90 -13.83 -27.92
C GLY A 341 2.74 -12.88 -28.21
N GLN A 342 1.53 -13.38 -28.28
CA GLN A 342 0.34 -12.58 -28.55
C GLN A 342 0.02 -11.60 -27.42
N VAL A 343 -0.64 -10.49 -27.83
CA VAL A 343 -1.21 -9.50 -26.91
C VAL A 343 -2.69 -9.39 -27.23
N THR A 344 -3.53 -9.70 -26.24
CA THR A 344 -4.97 -9.58 -26.39
C THR A 344 -5.54 -8.40 -25.59
N ASN A 345 -6.49 -7.69 -26.21
CA ASN A 345 -7.31 -6.65 -25.56
C ASN A 345 -8.71 -7.17 -25.16
N ALA A 346 -8.99 -8.45 -25.33
CA ALA A 346 -10.21 -9.06 -24.84
C ALA A 346 -10.25 -9.00 -23.31
N ALA A 347 -11.39 -8.57 -22.76
CA ALA A 347 -11.53 -8.42 -21.31
C ALA A 347 -11.54 -9.78 -20.60
N ALA A 348 -10.66 -9.97 -19.65
CA ALA A 348 -10.56 -11.15 -18.78
C ALA A 348 -10.83 -10.78 -17.32
N LEU A 349 -11.40 -11.71 -16.57
CA LEU A 349 -11.61 -11.60 -15.13
C LEU A 349 -10.90 -12.73 -14.38
N ASN A 350 -10.51 -12.50 -13.14
CA ASN A 350 -9.93 -13.54 -12.29
C ASN A 350 -10.81 -14.80 -12.15
N ILE A 351 -12.13 -14.65 -12.22
CA ILE A 351 -13.10 -15.75 -12.19
C ILE A 351 -13.06 -16.65 -13.45
N ASP A 352 -12.38 -16.21 -14.50
CA ASP A 352 -12.22 -16.99 -15.76
C ASP A 352 -11.14 -18.07 -15.62
N ILE A 353 -10.17 -17.84 -14.73
CA ILE A 353 -9.02 -18.74 -14.54
C ILE A 353 -9.46 -20.18 -14.21
N PRO A 354 -10.33 -20.44 -13.21
CA PRO A 354 -10.74 -21.81 -12.92
C PRO A 354 -11.56 -22.46 -14.05
N ALA A 355 -12.40 -21.72 -14.75
CA ALA A 355 -13.12 -22.23 -15.93
C ALA A 355 -12.14 -22.65 -17.03
N THR A 356 -11.04 -21.90 -17.20
CA THR A 356 -9.98 -22.20 -18.17
C THR A 356 -9.20 -23.45 -17.78
N PHE A 357 -8.90 -23.66 -16.50
CA PHE A 357 -8.23 -24.88 -16.01
C PHE A 357 -9.05 -26.13 -16.27
N LEU A 358 -10.37 -26.04 -16.04
CA LEU A 358 -11.28 -27.15 -16.32
C LEU A 358 -11.38 -27.45 -17.83
N ASP A 359 -11.44 -26.41 -18.67
CA ASP A 359 -11.50 -26.58 -20.12
C ASP A 359 -10.23 -27.25 -20.68
N TRP A 360 -9.02 -26.85 -20.20
CA TRP A 360 -7.79 -27.54 -20.58
C TRP A 360 -7.73 -29.00 -20.11
N ALA A 361 -8.39 -29.30 -19.01
CA ALA A 361 -8.51 -30.67 -18.51
C ALA A 361 -9.59 -31.50 -19.24
N GLY A 362 -10.37 -30.87 -20.15
CA GLY A 362 -11.51 -31.49 -20.82
C GLY A 362 -12.73 -31.66 -19.92
N ILE A 363 -12.82 -30.89 -18.85
CA ILE A 363 -13.91 -30.94 -17.87
C ILE A 363 -14.92 -29.85 -18.18
N LYS A 364 -16.21 -30.20 -18.27
CA LYS A 364 -17.27 -29.20 -18.46
C LYS A 364 -17.30 -28.25 -17.27
N THR A 365 -17.20 -26.95 -17.54
CA THR A 365 -17.35 -25.90 -16.52
C THR A 365 -18.73 -26.00 -15.87
N PRO A 366 -18.82 -26.02 -14.53
CA PRO A 366 -20.11 -26.04 -13.82
C PRO A 366 -20.97 -24.82 -14.17
N GLU A 367 -22.26 -25.02 -14.34
CA GLU A 367 -23.22 -23.94 -14.69
C GLU A 367 -23.27 -22.80 -13.65
N ARG A 368 -22.88 -23.09 -12.40
CA ARG A 368 -22.79 -22.11 -11.34
C ARG A 368 -21.63 -21.13 -11.47
N TYR A 369 -20.65 -21.38 -12.36
CA TYR A 369 -19.50 -20.51 -12.51
C TYR A 369 -19.90 -19.21 -13.22
N ASP A 370 -19.44 -18.08 -12.69
CA ASP A 370 -19.65 -16.76 -13.30
C ASP A 370 -18.59 -16.45 -14.38
N GLY A 371 -17.49 -17.22 -14.40
CA GLY A 371 -16.37 -17.08 -15.32
C GLY A 371 -16.53 -17.88 -16.62
N ARG A 372 -15.73 -17.53 -17.62
CA ARG A 372 -15.64 -18.18 -18.93
C ARG A 372 -14.22 -18.69 -19.19
N SER A 373 -14.04 -19.74 -19.99
CA SER A 373 -12.72 -20.17 -20.41
C SER A 373 -11.99 -19.14 -21.25
N LEU A 374 -10.74 -18.84 -20.90
CA LEU A 374 -9.82 -18.00 -21.68
C LEU A 374 -9.09 -18.76 -22.77
N LYS A 375 -9.27 -20.09 -22.84
CA LYS A 375 -8.60 -20.97 -23.81
C LYS A 375 -8.73 -20.49 -25.26
N PRO A 376 -9.91 -20.10 -25.77
CA PRO A 376 -10.01 -19.57 -27.14
C PRO A 376 -9.13 -18.34 -27.37
N LEU A 377 -9.01 -17.45 -26.38
CA LEU A 377 -8.17 -16.24 -26.50
C LEU A 377 -6.67 -16.60 -26.52
N VAL A 378 -6.28 -17.65 -25.83
CA VAL A 378 -4.89 -18.18 -25.85
C VAL A 378 -4.60 -18.86 -27.21
N GLU A 379 -5.60 -19.49 -27.79
CA GLU A 379 -5.55 -20.10 -29.12
C GLU A 379 -5.72 -19.08 -30.27
N GLY A 380 -5.71 -17.77 -29.95
CA GLY A 380 -5.79 -16.67 -30.93
C GLY A 380 -7.20 -16.35 -31.42
N GLU A 381 -8.22 -16.97 -30.86
CA GLU A 381 -9.61 -16.75 -31.25
C GLU A 381 -10.37 -15.91 -30.24
N THR A 382 -11.01 -14.83 -30.69
CA THR A 382 -11.97 -14.09 -29.86
C THR A 382 -13.40 -14.50 -30.23
N PRO A 383 -14.12 -15.25 -29.39
CA PRO A 383 -15.50 -15.65 -29.67
C PRO A 383 -16.40 -14.43 -29.93
N LYS A 384 -17.30 -14.54 -30.88
CA LYS A 384 -18.22 -13.43 -31.27
C LYS A 384 -19.10 -12.95 -30.11
N ASP A 385 -19.42 -13.85 -29.18
CA ASP A 385 -20.19 -13.58 -27.95
C ASP A 385 -19.29 -13.25 -26.75
N TRP A 386 -18.01 -12.93 -26.98
CA TRP A 386 -17.13 -12.56 -25.88
C TRP A 386 -17.66 -11.33 -25.16
N ARG A 387 -17.43 -11.27 -23.84
CA ARG A 387 -17.94 -10.17 -23.01
C ARG A 387 -17.45 -8.81 -23.49
N THR A 388 -18.36 -7.85 -23.50
CA THR A 388 -18.06 -6.44 -23.81
C THR A 388 -17.98 -5.57 -22.56
N GLU A 389 -18.22 -6.17 -21.40
CA GLU A 389 -18.16 -5.50 -20.10
C GLU A 389 -17.69 -6.43 -18.99
N THR A 390 -17.17 -5.83 -17.91
CA THR A 390 -16.78 -6.50 -16.66
C THR A 390 -17.51 -5.84 -15.50
N PHE A 391 -17.92 -6.64 -14.52
CA PHE A 391 -18.56 -6.16 -13.30
C PHE A 391 -17.53 -6.09 -12.15
N HIS A 392 -17.52 -4.97 -11.44
CA HIS A 392 -16.61 -4.68 -10.34
C HIS A 392 -17.38 -4.24 -9.11
N GLU A 393 -16.98 -4.76 -7.96
CA GLU A 393 -17.62 -4.44 -6.70
C GLU A 393 -16.60 -4.47 -5.56
N HIS A 394 -16.88 -3.71 -4.51
CA HIS A 394 -16.19 -3.85 -3.22
C HIS A 394 -17.18 -3.60 -2.10
N PHE A 395 -17.27 -4.51 -1.15
CA PHE A 395 -18.18 -4.39 0.00
C PHE A 395 -17.60 -4.96 1.30
N ALA A 396 -16.32 -5.32 1.29
CA ALA A 396 -15.63 -5.79 2.48
C ALA A 396 -15.21 -4.64 3.39
N VAL A 397 -15.27 -4.84 4.71
CA VAL A 397 -14.84 -3.86 5.72
C VAL A 397 -15.48 -2.47 5.51
N ARG A 398 -16.76 -2.46 5.19
CA ARG A 398 -17.53 -1.27 4.79
C ARG A 398 -17.47 -0.09 5.77
N ASN A 399 -17.20 -0.35 7.04
CA ASN A 399 -17.03 0.70 8.04
C ASN A 399 -15.73 1.53 7.88
N ARG A 400 -14.76 1.08 7.08
CA ARG A 400 -13.47 1.77 6.84
C ARG A 400 -13.13 1.95 5.37
N ILE A 401 -13.77 1.18 4.49
CA ILE A 401 -13.53 1.16 3.06
C ILE A 401 -14.87 1.41 2.38
N PRO A 402 -15.00 2.46 1.57
CA PRO A 402 -16.24 2.77 0.87
C PRO A 402 -16.65 1.62 -0.07
N ALA A 403 -17.90 1.15 0.08
CA ALA A 403 -18.42 0.09 -0.76
C ALA A 403 -18.94 0.65 -2.08
N TYR A 404 -18.64 -0.07 -3.18
CA TYR A 404 -19.09 0.31 -4.51
C TYR A 404 -19.47 -0.91 -5.37
N GLU A 405 -20.23 -0.65 -6.42
CA GLU A 405 -20.55 -1.59 -7.48
C GLU A 405 -20.66 -0.85 -8.82
N GLY A 406 -20.37 -1.53 -9.93
CA GLY A 406 -20.44 -0.93 -11.25
C GLY A 406 -19.90 -1.79 -12.37
N ILE A 407 -19.95 -1.28 -13.57
CA ILE A 407 -19.46 -1.96 -14.78
C ILE A 407 -18.40 -1.14 -15.51
N ARG A 408 -17.51 -1.85 -16.16
CA ARG A 408 -16.49 -1.34 -17.05
C ARG A 408 -16.66 -1.95 -18.45
N THR A 409 -16.75 -1.12 -19.46
CA THR A 409 -16.68 -1.48 -20.88
C THR A 409 -15.29 -1.11 -21.43
N SER A 410 -15.03 -1.36 -22.70
CA SER A 410 -13.79 -0.92 -23.36
C SER A 410 -13.64 0.61 -23.43
N THR A 411 -14.74 1.37 -23.30
CA THR A 411 -14.75 2.82 -23.49
C THR A 411 -15.20 3.62 -22.29
N HIS A 412 -15.99 3.04 -21.40
CA HIS A 412 -16.54 3.73 -20.24
C HIS A 412 -16.50 2.87 -18.99
N LYS A 413 -16.37 3.50 -17.83
CA LYS A 413 -16.56 2.89 -16.54
C LYS A 413 -17.60 3.67 -15.75
N TYR A 414 -18.54 2.96 -15.17
CA TYR A 414 -19.54 3.49 -14.25
C TYR A 414 -19.45 2.76 -12.93
N VAL A 415 -19.49 3.52 -11.83
CA VAL A 415 -19.59 2.98 -10.47
C VAL A 415 -20.47 3.87 -9.60
N ARG A 416 -21.19 3.23 -8.67
CA ARG A 416 -21.89 3.91 -7.58
C ARG A 416 -21.38 3.44 -6.23
N TYR A 417 -21.24 4.39 -5.32
CA TYR A 417 -20.86 4.11 -3.94
C TYR A 417 -22.11 3.94 -3.08
N LEU A 418 -22.21 2.78 -2.41
CA LEU A 418 -23.45 2.34 -1.77
C LEU A 418 -23.80 3.13 -0.49
N ASP A 419 -22.77 3.64 0.20
CA ASP A 419 -22.90 4.33 1.48
C ASP A 419 -22.75 5.85 1.35
N HIS A 420 -22.61 6.32 0.09
CA HIS A 420 -22.40 7.72 -0.26
C HIS A 420 -23.22 8.00 -1.51
N ASP A 421 -24.00 9.07 -1.51
CA ASP A 421 -24.77 9.49 -2.68
C ASP A 421 -23.83 10.03 -3.79
N THR A 422 -23.00 9.13 -4.33
CA THR A 422 -21.95 9.49 -5.28
C THR A 422 -21.80 8.43 -6.35
N GLU A 423 -21.80 8.89 -7.58
CA GLU A 423 -21.59 8.09 -8.78
C GLU A 423 -20.40 8.63 -9.57
N PHE A 424 -19.73 7.74 -10.29
CA PHE A 424 -18.68 8.09 -11.24
C PHE A 424 -19.03 7.53 -12.62
N LEU A 425 -18.79 8.33 -13.63
CA LEU A 425 -18.76 7.92 -15.02
C LEU A 425 -17.47 8.45 -15.65
N HIS A 426 -16.64 7.55 -16.15
CA HIS A 426 -15.38 7.88 -16.81
C HIS A 426 -15.40 7.47 -18.27
N ASP A 427 -14.86 8.31 -19.15
CA ASP A 427 -14.59 8.00 -20.56
C ASP A 427 -13.17 7.47 -20.71
N LEU A 428 -12.99 6.16 -20.59
CA LEU A 428 -11.67 5.50 -20.61
C LEU A 428 -10.91 5.65 -21.95
N LYS A 429 -11.62 6.04 -23.01
CA LYS A 429 -10.99 6.27 -24.32
C LYS A 429 -10.28 7.62 -24.38
N ASN A 430 -10.89 8.67 -23.83
CA ASN A 430 -10.36 10.03 -23.85
C ASN A 430 -9.69 10.42 -22.54
N ASP A 431 -10.03 9.76 -21.43
CA ASP A 431 -9.46 9.92 -20.10
C ASP A 431 -9.14 8.54 -19.48
N PRO A 432 -8.10 7.84 -19.99
CA PRO A 432 -7.71 6.52 -19.47
C PRO A 432 -7.21 6.58 -18.02
N ASP A 433 -6.93 7.78 -17.52
CA ASP A 433 -6.49 8.05 -16.15
C ASP A 433 -7.64 8.34 -15.18
N GLU A 434 -8.90 8.30 -15.66
CA GLU A 434 -10.09 8.47 -14.81
C GLU A 434 -10.04 9.75 -13.93
N LEU A 435 -9.54 10.86 -14.50
CA LEU A 435 -9.39 12.13 -13.80
C LEU A 435 -10.68 12.94 -13.76
N VAL A 436 -11.55 12.75 -14.76
CA VAL A 436 -12.78 13.51 -14.91
C VAL A 436 -14.00 12.61 -14.61
N ASN A 437 -14.78 13.03 -13.61
CA ASN A 437 -16.08 12.40 -13.34
C ASN A 437 -17.19 13.07 -14.15
N LEU A 438 -17.74 12.36 -15.14
CA LEU A 438 -18.77 12.84 -16.07
C LEU A 438 -20.20 12.59 -15.56
N ALA A 439 -20.40 11.97 -14.38
CA ALA A 439 -21.72 11.60 -13.88
C ALA A 439 -22.69 12.79 -13.68
N LYS A 440 -22.15 13.99 -13.53
CA LYS A 440 -22.94 15.22 -13.36
C LYS A 440 -22.98 16.09 -14.63
N ASP A 441 -22.33 15.72 -15.73
CA ASP A 441 -22.36 16.45 -16.98
C ASP A 441 -23.64 16.07 -17.76
N PRO A 442 -24.53 17.03 -18.06
CA PRO A 442 -25.77 16.79 -18.80
C PRO A 442 -25.57 16.13 -20.17
N LYS A 443 -24.41 16.34 -20.80
CA LYS A 443 -24.07 15.74 -22.11
C LYS A 443 -23.95 14.22 -22.03
N TYR A 444 -23.64 13.67 -20.86
CA TYR A 444 -23.47 12.24 -20.63
C TYR A 444 -24.68 11.58 -19.94
N SER A 445 -25.80 12.31 -19.75
CA SER A 445 -27.00 11.81 -19.05
C SER A 445 -27.55 10.50 -19.65
N ALA A 446 -27.61 10.39 -20.97
CA ALA A 446 -28.06 9.18 -21.66
C ALA A 446 -27.07 8.00 -21.43
N LYS A 447 -25.76 8.26 -21.51
CA LYS A 447 -24.73 7.25 -21.25
C LYS A 447 -24.77 6.80 -19.76
N LEU A 448 -24.94 7.72 -18.84
CA LEU A 448 -25.09 7.42 -17.42
C LEU A 448 -26.30 6.52 -17.16
N ALA A 449 -27.46 6.81 -17.80
CA ALA A 449 -28.67 6.01 -17.67
C ALA A 449 -28.46 4.59 -18.22
N GLU A 450 -27.86 4.45 -19.41
CA GLU A 450 -27.48 3.15 -20.00
C GLU A 450 -26.60 2.33 -19.04
N MET A 451 -25.55 2.94 -18.49
CA MET A 451 -24.59 2.23 -17.63
C MET A 451 -25.20 1.84 -16.27
N ARG A 452 -26.11 2.64 -15.73
CA ARG A 452 -26.90 2.29 -14.54
C ARG A 452 -27.76 1.06 -14.80
N GLU A 453 -28.56 1.05 -15.88
CA GLU A 453 -29.41 -0.06 -16.25
C GLU A 453 -28.62 -1.36 -16.43
N ARG A 454 -27.51 -1.32 -17.17
CA ARG A 454 -26.62 -2.48 -17.35
C ARG A 454 -26.05 -2.98 -16.03
N THR A 455 -25.70 -2.07 -15.13
CA THR A 455 -25.22 -2.43 -13.78
C THR A 455 -26.32 -3.14 -12.99
N ASP A 456 -27.55 -2.63 -13.02
CA ASP A 456 -28.70 -3.24 -12.32
C ASP A 456 -29.05 -4.63 -12.86
N VAL A 457 -28.99 -4.82 -14.18
CA VAL A 457 -29.17 -6.13 -14.82
C VAL A 457 -28.10 -7.11 -14.30
N ARG A 458 -26.82 -6.70 -14.30
CA ARG A 458 -25.73 -7.56 -13.84
C ARG A 458 -25.83 -7.90 -12.35
N ILE A 459 -26.24 -6.96 -11.52
CA ILE A 459 -26.51 -7.19 -10.10
C ILE A 459 -27.57 -8.25 -9.89
N LYS A 460 -28.67 -8.17 -10.66
CA LYS A 460 -29.75 -9.14 -10.59
C LYS A 460 -29.29 -10.55 -10.98
N GLU A 461 -28.49 -10.67 -12.03
CA GLU A 461 -27.92 -11.95 -12.49
C GLU A 461 -26.97 -12.57 -11.42
N LEU A 462 -26.20 -11.76 -10.70
CA LEU A 462 -25.21 -12.20 -9.72
C LEU A 462 -25.79 -12.38 -8.29
N GLY A 463 -27.08 -12.43 -8.11
CA GLY A 463 -27.73 -12.75 -6.82
C GLY A 463 -28.39 -11.56 -6.10
N GLY A 464 -28.58 -10.44 -6.80
CA GLY A 464 -29.37 -9.29 -6.33
C GLY A 464 -28.57 -8.27 -5.51
N PRO A 465 -29.26 -7.25 -4.96
CA PRO A 465 -28.62 -6.15 -4.24
C PRO A 465 -27.94 -6.61 -2.94
N LEU A 466 -26.96 -5.82 -2.48
CA LEU A 466 -26.33 -6.00 -1.18
C LEU A 466 -27.26 -5.57 -0.05
N ASP A 467 -27.15 -6.26 1.11
CA ASP A 467 -27.87 -5.83 2.28
C ASP A 467 -27.46 -4.42 2.72
N PRO A 468 -28.39 -3.60 3.28
CA PRO A 468 -28.03 -2.33 3.86
C PRO A 468 -26.93 -2.46 4.92
N LEU A 469 -26.07 -1.44 5.01
CA LEU A 469 -25.04 -1.38 6.06
C LEU A 469 -25.69 -1.37 7.45
N LYS A 470 -25.18 -2.23 8.33
CA LYS A 470 -25.37 -2.09 9.78
C LYS A 470 -24.18 -1.30 10.36
N GLY A 471 -24.35 0.01 10.55
CA GLY A 471 -23.33 0.90 11.10
C GLY A 471 -22.93 2.04 10.15
N SER A 472 -22.32 3.06 10.70
CA SER A 472 -21.80 4.21 9.92
C SER A 472 -20.41 3.92 9.40
N PHE A 473 -20.09 4.46 8.20
CA PHE A 473 -18.72 4.57 7.72
C PHE A 473 -17.92 5.42 8.72
N THR A 474 -16.82 4.88 9.22
CA THR A 474 -15.89 5.61 10.07
C THR A 474 -14.78 6.13 9.19
N ALA A 475 -14.80 7.43 8.92
CA ALA A 475 -13.71 8.09 8.24
C ALA A 475 -12.39 7.79 8.97
N SER A 476 -11.33 7.51 8.22
CA SER A 476 -9.99 7.39 8.80
C SER A 476 -9.61 8.76 9.38
N THR A 477 -9.08 8.76 10.59
CA THR A 477 -8.44 9.95 11.18
C THR A 477 -7.04 10.19 10.60
N ALA A 478 -6.68 9.46 9.54
CA ALA A 478 -5.43 9.65 8.85
C ALA A 478 -5.30 11.07 8.31
N PRO A 479 -4.11 11.64 8.37
CA PRO A 479 -3.86 12.97 7.87
C PRO A 479 -4.15 13.06 6.38
N HIS A 480 -4.87 14.11 5.98
CA HIS A 480 -4.82 14.60 4.63
C HIS A 480 -3.48 15.30 4.43
N PRO A 481 -2.64 14.94 3.51
CA PRO A 481 -1.66 15.87 3.01
C PRO A 481 -2.38 16.81 2.06
N GLU A 482 -2.31 18.00 2.39
CA GLU A 482 -2.33 19.04 1.38
C GLU A 482 -1.02 18.95 0.61
N SER A 483 -1.09 19.34 -0.66
CA SER A 483 0.00 19.34 -1.62
C SER A 483 1.36 19.67 -1.00
N SER A 484 2.42 19.15 -1.58
CA SER A 484 3.83 19.52 -1.30
C SER A 484 4.17 21.00 -1.54
N ALA A 485 3.22 21.80 -2.01
CA ALA A 485 3.22 23.24 -1.83
C ALA A 485 2.62 23.51 -0.44
N ALA A 486 3.37 24.14 0.45
CA ALA A 486 2.95 24.55 1.78
C ALA A 486 1.52 25.12 1.75
N VAL A 487 0.53 24.31 2.13
CA VAL A 487 -0.83 24.81 2.25
C VAL A 487 -0.96 25.44 3.62
N GLY A 488 -0.45 26.63 3.66
CA GLY A 488 -0.97 27.61 4.57
C GLY A 488 -2.32 28.08 4.06
N LEU A 489 -3.22 28.30 4.99
CA LEU A 489 -4.52 28.94 4.73
C LEU A 489 -4.29 30.41 4.31
N GLY A 490 -3.59 30.63 3.19
CA GLY A 490 -3.14 31.92 2.70
C GLY A 490 -1.96 32.51 3.48
N SER A 491 -1.00 33.09 2.80
CA SER A 491 0.04 33.92 3.42
C SER A 491 -0.50 35.31 3.69
N ASN A 492 -0.22 35.85 4.88
CA ASN A 492 -0.50 37.27 5.15
C ASN A 492 0.55 38.18 4.44
N ALA A 493 0.35 39.50 4.47
CA ALA A 493 1.27 40.46 3.86
C ALA A 493 2.73 40.38 4.38
N GLU A 494 2.93 39.76 5.55
CA GLU A 494 4.24 39.54 6.18
C GLU A 494 4.90 38.23 5.81
N GLY A 495 4.26 37.40 4.96
CA GLY A 495 4.77 36.10 4.51
C GLY A 495 4.57 34.96 5.50
N PHE A 496 3.70 35.08 6.49
CA PHE A 496 3.31 33.99 7.37
C PHE A 496 2.17 33.15 6.78
N THR A 497 2.34 31.89 6.84
CA THR A 497 1.39 30.86 6.44
C THR A 497 0.62 30.35 7.66
N ARG A 498 -0.72 30.31 7.61
CA ARG A 498 -1.55 29.76 8.68
C ARG A 498 -1.59 28.23 8.61
N LEU A 499 -1.25 27.52 9.69
CA LEU A 499 -1.17 26.05 9.74
C LEU A 499 -2.43 25.37 10.31
N PHE A 500 -3.38 26.14 10.86
CA PHE A 500 -4.60 25.59 11.46
C PHE A 500 -5.80 26.48 11.17
N ASN A 501 -6.91 25.89 10.72
CA ASN A 501 -8.12 26.60 10.28
C ASN A 501 -9.10 26.94 11.42
N GLY A 502 -8.85 26.48 12.63
CA GLY A 502 -9.75 26.64 13.77
C GLY A 502 -10.95 25.67 13.79
N GLN A 503 -11.06 24.74 12.84
CA GLN A 503 -12.23 23.88 12.69
C GLN A 503 -11.91 22.37 12.73
N SER A 504 -10.78 21.96 12.19
CA SER A 504 -10.42 20.55 12.07
C SER A 504 -8.92 20.31 12.22
N LEU A 505 -8.54 19.10 12.66
CA LEU A 505 -7.15 18.63 12.70
C LEU A 505 -6.66 18.17 11.32
N ARG A 506 -7.26 18.61 10.23
CA ARG A 506 -7.01 18.13 8.87
C ARG A 506 -5.51 18.06 8.51
N ASN A 507 -4.72 19.04 8.94
CA ASN A 507 -3.29 19.14 8.66
C ASN A 507 -2.40 18.68 9.82
N TRP A 508 -2.96 17.94 10.77
CA TRP A 508 -2.29 17.53 11.98
C TRP A 508 -2.52 16.05 12.27
N THR A 509 -1.48 15.32 12.60
CA THR A 509 -1.53 13.91 12.98
C THR A 509 -1.29 13.74 14.47
N GLY A 510 -2.26 13.16 15.16
CA GLY A 510 -2.14 12.80 16.57
C GLY A 510 -3.23 11.82 16.96
N ASN A 511 -3.07 11.16 18.09
CA ASN A 511 -4.05 10.20 18.60
C ASN A 511 -5.29 10.95 19.10
N SER A 512 -6.47 10.67 18.51
CA SER A 512 -7.75 11.31 18.85
C SER A 512 -8.20 11.07 20.30
N LYS A 513 -7.60 10.12 21.01
CA LYS A 513 -7.79 9.97 22.46
C LYS A 513 -7.31 11.19 23.23
N TYR A 514 -6.27 11.85 22.76
CA TYR A 514 -5.62 12.97 23.45
C TYR A 514 -5.82 14.32 22.75
N TRP A 515 -6.06 14.32 21.42
CA TRP A 515 -6.11 15.52 20.59
C TRP A 515 -7.46 15.70 19.93
N SER A 516 -8.00 16.90 20.03
CA SER A 516 -9.28 17.29 19.45
C SER A 516 -9.27 18.79 19.06
N VAL A 517 -10.34 19.26 18.44
CA VAL A 517 -10.58 20.70 18.27
C VAL A 517 -11.65 21.15 19.25
N LYS A 518 -11.35 22.13 20.07
CA LYS A 518 -12.26 22.77 21.01
C LYS A 518 -12.01 24.27 21.00
N ASP A 519 -13.06 25.09 20.99
CA ASP A 519 -12.99 26.54 21.03
C ASP A 519 -12.07 27.16 19.95
N LYS A 520 -12.13 26.60 18.73
CA LYS A 520 -11.29 26.97 17.59
C LYS A 520 -9.79 26.82 17.86
N ALA A 521 -9.40 25.88 18.74
CA ALA A 521 -8.02 25.56 19.08
C ALA A 521 -7.75 24.05 18.97
N ILE A 522 -6.54 23.69 18.58
CA ILE A 522 -6.03 22.32 18.78
C ILE A 522 -5.92 22.13 20.29
N THR A 523 -6.64 21.16 20.82
CA THR A 523 -6.73 20.92 22.26
C THR A 523 -6.18 19.55 22.60
N GLY A 524 -5.15 19.53 23.45
CA GLY A 524 -4.56 18.34 24.04
C GLY A 524 -5.07 18.14 25.46
N VAL A 525 -5.53 16.92 25.80
CA VAL A 525 -6.05 16.59 27.14
C VAL A 525 -5.46 15.28 27.63
N THR A 526 -5.10 15.25 28.91
CA THR A 526 -4.77 14.00 29.61
C THR A 526 -5.49 13.90 30.93
N ASP A 527 -5.81 12.68 31.33
CA ASP A 527 -6.48 12.36 32.62
C ASP A 527 -5.47 11.94 33.72
N GLY A 528 -4.18 12.10 33.45
CA GLY A 528 -3.09 11.67 34.35
C GLY A 528 -2.71 10.19 34.21
N SER A 529 -3.38 9.41 33.37
CA SER A 529 -3.08 7.98 33.16
C SER A 529 -1.99 7.73 32.13
N LEU A 530 -1.55 8.78 31.41
CA LEU A 530 -0.57 8.71 30.33
C LEU A 530 0.75 8.10 30.81
N LYS A 531 1.27 7.10 30.12
CA LYS A 531 2.53 6.41 30.46
C LYS A 531 3.72 6.89 29.66
N MET A 532 3.49 7.65 28.60
CA MET A 532 4.50 8.14 27.67
C MET A 532 3.99 9.42 27.01
N ASN A 533 4.88 10.42 26.83
CA ASN A 533 4.54 11.65 26.12
C ASN A 533 3.93 11.32 24.75
N ARG A 534 2.91 12.09 24.34
CA ARG A 534 2.23 11.95 23.05
C ARG A 534 2.27 13.25 22.29
N PHE A 535 2.35 13.14 20.97
CA PHE A 535 2.48 14.31 20.11
C PHE A 535 1.37 14.38 19.09
N ILE A 536 1.06 15.62 18.70
CA ILE A 536 0.37 15.91 17.44
C ILE A 536 1.36 16.63 16.54
N THR A 537 1.55 16.14 15.32
CA THR A 537 2.52 16.69 14.37
C THR A 537 1.83 17.34 13.19
N TRP A 538 2.39 18.46 12.72
CA TRP A 538 1.94 19.09 11.48
C TRP A 538 2.39 18.26 10.26
N ASN A 539 1.47 18.07 9.31
CA ASN A 539 1.66 17.19 8.14
C ASN A 539 2.29 17.90 6.93
N GLY A 540 2.69 19.15 7.07
CA GLY A 540 3.41 19.86 6.02
C GLY A 540 4.87 19.42 5.88
N SER A 541 5.65 20.22 5.18
CA SER A 541 7.10 19.97 5.02
C SER A 541 7.82 20.04 6.37
N THR A 542 9.03 19.46 6.42
CA THR A 542 9.97 19.70 7.53
C THR A 542 10.28 21.20 7.64
N VAL A 543 10.55 21.66 8.86
CA VAL A 543 10.98 23.05 9.12
C VAL A 543 12.49 23.10 9.27
N GLN A 544 13.12 24.02 8.56
CA GLN A 544 14.58 24.26 8.62
C GLN A 544 14.85 25.61 9.32
N ASN A 545 14.87 26.70 8.55
CA ASN A 545 14.97 28.06 9.04
C ASN A 545 13.56 28.66 9.04
N PHE A 546 13.09 29.08 10.18
CA PHE A 546 11.69 29.51 10.29
C PHE A 546 11.44 30.48 11.44
N GLU A 547 10.33 31.16 11.35
CA GLU A 547 9.66 31.86 12.46
C GLU A 547 8.27 31.27 12.64
N LEU A 548 7.97 30.76 13.85
CA LEU A 548 6.69 30.24 14.26
C LEU A 548 6.06 31.19 15.30
N GLN A 549 4.79 31.55 15.10
CA GLN A 549 3.97 32.27 16.06
C GLN A 549 2.74 31.42 16.38
N VAL A 550 2.43 31.26 17.65
CA VAL A 550 1.29 30.45 18.10
C VAL A 550 0.72 30.97 19.41
N LYS A 551 -0.60 31.10 19.50
CA LYS A 551 -1.28 31.38 20.76
C LYS A 551 -1.48 30.10 21.54
N VAL A 552 -1.01 30.06 22.78
CA VAL A 552 -1.09 28.91 23.69
C VAL A 552 -1.89 29.29 24.93
N LYS A 553 -2.78 28.42 25.36
CA LYS A 553 -3.43 28.48 26.68
C LYS A 553 -3.22 27.16 27.39
N PHE A 554 -2.75 27.16 28.62
CA PHE A 554 -2.40 25.98 29.39
C PHE A 554 -3.02 26.03 30.79
N SER A 555 -3.45 24.88 31.30
CA SER A 555 -3.95 24.72 32.67
C SER A 555 -2.80 24.83 33.69
N ASP A 556 -3.11 25.11 34.95
CA ASP A 556 -2.11 25.37 36.03
C ASP A 556 -1.04 24.28 36.18
N ARG A 557 -1.36 23.02 35.91
CA ARG A 557 -0.40 21.91 36.01
C ARG A 557 0.05 21.36 34.67
N ALA A 558 -0.17 22.11 33.60
CA ALA A 558 0.20 21.65 32.27
C ALA A 558 1.71 21.52 32.13
N ASN A 559 2.10 20.41 31.50
CA ASN A 559 3.43 20.17 30.96
C ASN A 559 3.25 19.80 29.50
N SER A 560 3.81 20.58 28.58
CA SER A 560 3.65 20.47 27.14
C SER A 560 4.86 21.09 26.44
N GLY A 561 4.81 21.21 25.10
CA GLY A 561 5.84 21.89 24.35
C GLY A 561 5.53 22.01 22.87
N ILE A 562 6.18 22.99 22.26
CA ILE A 562 6.23 23.18 20.81
C ILE A 562 7.48 22.47 20.30
N GLN A 563 7.26 21.31 19.69
CA GLN A 563 8.33 20.50 19.11
C GLN A 563 8.68 21.04 17.71
N TYR A 564 9.96 21.19 17.42
CA TYR A 564 10.43 21.64 16.11
C TYR A 564 11.75 20.97 15.72
N ARG A 565 12.03 20.88 14.42
CA ARG A 565 13.13 20.08 13.87
C ARG A 565 13.18 18.68 14.50
N GLY A 566 12.00 18.14 14.80
CA GLY A 566 11.86 16.86 15.46
C GLY A 566 12.06 15.70 14.50
N LYS A 567 12.41 14.55 15.06
CA LYS A 567 12.48 13.27 14.37
C LYS A 567 11.41 12.35 14.90
N MET A 568 10.57 11.82 14.02
CA MET A 568 9.58 10.79 14.39
C MET A 568 10.31 9.53 14.91
N ARG A 569 9.76 8.92 15.95
CA ARG A 569 10.34 7.74 16.61
C ARG A 569 9.37 6.55 16.53
N PRO A 570 9.02 6.08 15.32
CA PRO A 570 8.03 5.01 15.12
C PRO A 570 8.49 3.67 15.72
N GLU A 571 9.76 3.49 16.01
CA GLU A 571 10.29 2.32 16.73
C GLU A 571 9.87 2.31 18.22
N VAL A 572 9.42 3.46 18.76
CA VAL A 572 8.87 3.58 20.11
C VAL A 572 7.34 3.53 20.05
N ASP A 573 6.73 4.43 19.29
CA ASP A 573 5.30 4.45 18.94
C ASP A 573 5.08 5.47 17.81
N LEU A 574 3.91 5.42 17.15
CA LEU A 574 3.61 6.21 15.94
C LEU A 574 3.53 7.72 16.17
N ASP A 575 3.19 8.15 17.37
CA ASP A 575 3.01 9.56 17.75
C ASP A 575 4.10 10.06 18.70
N ILE A 576 5.31 9.47 18.63
CA ILE A 576 6.47 9.89 19.41
C ILE A 576 7.42 10.69 18.55
N VAL A 577 7.88 11.81 19.10
CA VAL A 577 8.86 12.71 18.47
C VAL A 577 10.06 12.91 19.40
N SER A 578 11.24 13.06 18.84
CA SER A 578 12.47 13.51 19.55
C SER A 578 13.00 14.79 18.89
N GLY A 579 13.80 15.58 19.58
CA GLY A 579 14.44 16.78 19.06
C GLY A 579 14.09 18.05 19.84
N TYR A 580 14.35 19.23 19.26
CA TYR A 580 14.18 20.49 19.97
C TYR A 580 12.73 20.81 20.33
N GLN A 581 12.54 21.38 21.52
CA GLN A 581 11.24 21.78 22.04
C GLN A 581 11.33 23.15 22.72
N CYS A 582 10.40 24.04 22.41
CA CYS A 582 10.08 25.19 23.27
C CYS A 582 9.11 24.70 24.32
N ASP A 583 9.60 24.52 25.54
CA ASP A 583 8.85 23.87 26.61
C ASP A 583 7.75 24.78 27.19
N ILE A 584 6.65 24.17 27.60
CA ILE A 584 5.50 24.82 28.20
C ILE A 584 5.26 24.17 29.55
N MET A 585 5.84 24.73 30.60
CA MET A 585 5.77 24.16 31.93
C MET A 585 5.65 25.25 32.99
N GLN A 586 4.50 25.31 33.66
CA GLN A 586 4.22 26.37 34.65
C GLN A 586 5.04 26.22 35.92
N ASN A 587 5.27 25.02 36.38
CA ASN A 587 6.04 24.72 37.60
C ASN A 587 7.20 23.76 37.34
N PRO A 588 8.45 24.17 37.57
CA PRO A 588 8.91 25.50 38.00
C PRO A 588 8.91 26.48 36.81
N PRO A 589 8.62 27.79 37.06
CA PRO A 589 8.48 28.79 35.99
C PRO A 589 9.73 29.03 35.14
N HIS A 590 10.92 28.70 35.64
CA HIS A 590 12.18 28.79 34.88
C HIS A 590 12.31 27.74 33.77
N GLN A 591 11.30 26.93 33.54
CA GLN A 591 11.23 25.97 32.41
C GLN A 591 10.26 26.43 31.33
N ASN A 592 9.36 27.37 31.58
CA ASN A 592 8.44 27.85 30.57
C ASN A 592 9.16 28.70 29.50
N GLY A 593 9.19 28.20 28.25
CA GLY A 593 9.93 28.81 27.14
C GLY A 593 11.40 28.42 27.07
N MET A 594 11.87 27.45 27.85
CA MET A 594 13.23 26.91 27.76
C MET A 594 13.44 26.15 26.44
N VAL A 595 14.70 25.89 26.08
CA VAL A 595 15.07 24.97 24.99
C VAL A 595 15.34 23.61 25.57
N TYR A 596 14.55 22.63 25.18
CA TYR A 596 14.66 21.23 25.56
C TYR A 596 14.94 20.36 24.33
N ASP A 597 15.63 19.27 24.50
CA ASP A 597 15.85 18.24 23.47
C ASP A 597 15.16 16.95 23.91
N GLU A 598 13.95 16.75 23.44
CA GLU A 598 13.08 15.62 23.79
C GLU A 598 13.70 14.31 23.33
N ARG A 599 13.89 13.38 24.26
CA ARG A 599 14.54 12.07 24.04
C ARG A 599 15.97 12.17 23.48
N GLY A 600 16.61 13.33 23.63
CA GLY A 600 17.99 13.61 23.25
C GLY A 600 18.82 14.08 24.44
N ARG A 601 19.45 15.24 24.26
CA ARG A 601 20.36 15.87 25.23
C ARG A 601 19.65 16.52 26.46
N ARG A 602 18.29 16.55 26.44
CA ARG A 602 17.41 17.10 27.49
C ARG A 602 17.46 18.63 27.58
N ILE A 603 17.66 19.22 28.75
CA ILE A 603 17.67 20.69 28.91
C ILE A 603 18.95 21.28 28.29
N LEU A 604 18.76 22.09 27.26
CA LEU A 604 19.84 22.78 26.54
C LEU A 604 20.03 24.21 27.06
N ALA A 605 18.94 24.94 27.31
CA ALA A 605 18.97 26.28 27.90
C ALA A 605 17.71 26.48 28.76
N TYR A 606 17.86 26.84 30.02
CA TYR A 606 16.74 27.20 30.86
C TYR A 606 16.15 28.54 30.44
N THR A 607 14.90 28.79 30.83
CA THR A 607 14.30 30.12 30.75
C THR A 607 15.15 31.12 31.50
N GLY A 608 15.45 32.24 30.86
CA GLY A 608 16.35 33.28 31.43
C GLY A 608 17.82 33.12 31.04
N GLN A 609 18.15 32.17 30.15
CA GLN A 609 19.56 31.92 29.79
C GLN A 609 19.84 32.21 28.31
N LYS A 610 21.03 32.77 28.05
CA LYS A 610 21.72 32.70 26.77
C LYS A 610 22.79 31.62 26.87
N VAL A 611 22.73 30.62 25.98
CA VAL A 611 23.56 29.44 26.04
C VAL A 611 24.28 29.23 24.73
N VAL A 612 25.52 28.80 24.79
CA VAL A 612 26.28 28.25 23.67
C VAL A 612 26.61 26.78 24.00
N ILE A 613 26.21 25.87 23.12
CA ILE A 613 26.73 24.50 23.14
C ILE A 613 27.97 24.50 22.25
N ASP A 614 29.10 24.10 22.81
CA ASP A 614 30.37 24.02 22.09
C ASP A 614 30.43 22.81 21.11
N GLU A 615 31.50 22.69 20.35
CA GLU A 615 31.71 21.62 19.38
C GLU A 615 31.84 20.23 20.04
N GLU A 616 32.16 20.17 21.34
CA GLU A 616 32.18 18.95 22.14
C GLU A 616 30.85 18.61 22.81
N GLY A 617 29.79 19.40 22.55
CA GLY A 617 28.44 19.19 23.08
C GLY A 617 28.25 19.67 24.52
N LYS A 618 29.17 20.50 25.07
CA LYS A 618 29.05 21.05 26.39
C LYS A 618 28.34 22.40 26.36
N SER A 619 27.32 22.57 27.19
CA SER A 619 26.51 23.78 27.28
C SER A 619 27.11 24.81 28.23
N TRP A 620 27.27 26.06 27.78
CA TRP A 620 27.85 27.19 28.51
C TRP A 620 26.82 28.34 28.58
N ILE A 621 26.57 28.83 29.83
CA ILE A 621 25.74 30.02 30.05
C ILE A 621 26.61 31.24 29.74
N VAL A 622 26.32 31.96 28.68
CA VAL A 622 27.08 33.12 28.19
C VAL A 622 26.39 34.45 28.48
N GLY A 623 25.18 34.41 29.02
CA GLY A 623 24.43 35.60 29.43
C GLY A 623 23.08 35.24 30.06
N GLU A 624 22.42 36.28 30.60
CA GLU A 624 21.12 36.15 31.26
C GLU A 624 20.07 36.97 30.55
N ILE A 625 18.82 36.51 30.66
CA ILE A 625 17.60 37.18 30.21
C ILE A 625 16.70 37.30 31.44
N PRO A 626 16.06 38.46 31.72
CA PRO A 626 15.15 38.56 32.85
C PRO A 626 14.00 37.54 32.73
N VAL A 627 13.63 36.90 33.83
CA VAL A 627 12.57 35.89 33.85
C VAL A 627 11.23 36.54 34.24
N LYS A 628 10.18 36.20 33.50
CA LYS A 628 8.82 36.62 33.74
C LYS A 628 7.93 35.41 34.02
N LYS A 629 6.97 35.56 34.94
CA LYS A 629 5.95 34.55 35.21
C LYS A 629 4.77 34.76 34.22
N PHE A 630 4.21 33.68 33.75
CA PHE A 630 3.06 33.67 32.85
C PHE A 630 1.88 32.97 33.55
N GLU A 631 0.69 33.61 33.56
CA GLU A 631 -0.45 33.07 34.29
C GLU A 631 -1.12 31.92 33.52
N PRO A 632 -1.60 30.86 34.21
CA PRO A 632 -2.37 29.79 33.56
C PRO A 632 -3.75 30.28 33.10
N ASP A 633 -4.43 29.47 32.25
CA ASP A 633 -5.78 29.66 31.76
C ASP A 633 -6.06 30.98 30.97
N VAL A 634 -4.99 31.68 30.57
CA VAL A 634 -5.02 32.79 29.64
C VAL A 634 -4.24 32.53 28.36
N TRP A 635 -4.52 33.27 27.30
CA TRP A 635 -3.82 33.11 26.03
C TRP A 635 -2.51 33.88 26.01
N HIS A 636 -1.39 33.18 25.74
CA HIS A 636 -0.07 33.75 25.56
C HIS A 636 0.40 33.62 24.11
N ASP A 637 1.18 34.60 23.65
CA ASP A 637 1.80 34.62 22.33
C ASP A 637 3.20 34.01 22.40
N TYR A 638 3.33 32.76 21.93
CA TYR A 638 4.63 32.07 21.79
C TYR A 638 5.22 32.37 20.42
N ARG A 639 6.52 32.65 20.41
CA ARG A 639 7.29 32.85 19.19
C ARG A 639 8.57 32.04 19.26
N VAL A 640 8.81 31.21 18.23
CA VAL A 640 10.03 30.43 18.05
C VAL A 640 10.69 30.88 16.77
N LEU A 641 11.93 31.38 16.85
CA LEU A 641 12.73 31.80 15.72
C LEU A 641 14.00 30.95 15.65
N VAL A 642 14.18 30.28 14.49
CA VAL A 642 15.35 29.40 14.25
C VAL A 642 16.03 29.81 12.96
N ARG A 643 17.33 30.14 13.05
CA ARG A 643 18.18 30.53 11.92
C ARG A 643 19.50 29.74 11.99
N GLY A 644 19.71 28.81 11.06
CA GLY A 644 20.83 27.89 11.11
C GLY A 644 20.82 27.09 12.41
N ASN A 645 21.85 27.23 13.23
CA ASN A 645 21.98 26.59 14.54
C ASN A 645 21.72 27.56 15.71
N HIS A 646 21.01 28.66 15.47
CA HIS A 646 20.63 29.65 16.48
C HIS A 646 19.12 29.59 16.74
N HIS A 647 18.74 29.31 17.97
CA HIS A 647 17.37 29.12 18.44
C HIS A 647 17.00 30.18 19.47
N GLN A 648 15.88 30.84 19.29
CA GLN A 648 15.41 31.90 20.17
C GLN A 648 13.92 31.72 20.46
N HIS A 649 13.52 31.85 21.72
CA HIS A 649 12.13 31.73 22.16
C HIS A 649 11.64 33.01 22.85
N TRP A 650 10.35 33.32 22.66
CA TRP A 650 9.65 34.43 23.33
C TRP A 650 8.25 34.00 23.77
N ILE A 651 7.79 34.59 24.86
CA ILE A 651 6.41 34.51 25.32
C ILE A 651 5.94 35.94 25.61
N ASP A 652 4.80 36.38 25.00
CA ASP A 652 4.23 37.74 25.10
C ASP A 652 5.27 38.83 24.79
N GLY A 653 6.08 38.64 23.77
CA GLY A 653 7.13 39.56 23.36
C GLY A 653 8.39 39.54 24.26
N HIS A 654 8.36 38.83 25.38
CA HIS A 654 9.49 38.68 26.28
C HIS A 654 10.36 37.49 25.88
N GLN A 655 11.66 37.71 25.62
CA GLN A 655 12.59 36.63 25.28
C GLN A 655 12.78 35.70 26.49
N THR A 656 12.64 34.38 26.28
CA THR A 656 12.74 33.38 27.34
C THR A 656 14.04 32.58 27.27
N ALA A 657 14.52 32.30 26.05
CA ALA A 657 15.77 31.55 25.84
C ALA A 657 16.48 31.99 24.57
N ASP A 658 17.80 31.85 24.55
CA ASP A 658 18.67 32.11 23.39
C ASP A 658 19.76 31.05 23.37
N LEU A 659 19.77 30.21 22.32
CA LEU A 659 20.66 29.06 22.20
C LEU A 659 21.41 29.07 20.86
N ILE A 660 22.74 28.98 20.90
CA ILE A 660 23.58 28.66 19.76
C ILE A 660 24.13 27.26 19.94
N ASP A 661 23.86 26.36 19.01
CA ASP A 661 24.24 24.94 19.08
C ASP A 661 25.37 24.64 18.06
N LEU A 662 26.61 24.55 18.51
CA LEU A 662 27.76 24.24 17.67
C LEU A 662 28.05 22.74 17.59
N ASP A 663 27.37 21.90 18.37
CA ASP A 663 27.53 20.44 18.36
C ASP A 663 26.98 19.82 17.07
N GLU A 664 27.85 19.56 16.09
CA GLU A 664 27.46 18.99 14.80
C GLU A 664 26.84 17.59 14.90
N LYS A 665 27.21 16.82 15.92
CA LYS A 665 26.72 15.45 16.10
C LYS A 665 25.35 15.41 16.77
N GLY A 666 25.09 16.38 17.64
CA GLY A 666 23.87 16.45 18.45
C GLY A 666 22.78 17.35 17.88
N ARG A 667 23.13 18.32 17.01
CA ARG A 667 22.15 19.27 16.45
C ARG A 667 21.34 18.68 15.28
N ALA A 668 20.09 19.12 15.16
CA ALA A 668 19.27 18.92 13.97
C ALA A 668 19.06 20.26 13.23
N LEU A 669 19.22 20.26 11.91
CA LEU A 669 19.02 21.45 11.07
C LEU A 669 17.65 21.48 10.40
N GLU A 670 16.92 20.35 10.41
CA GLU A 670 15.56 20.21 9.87
C GLU A 670 14.77 19.14 10.62
N GLY A 671 13.48 19.11 10.47
CA GLY A 671 12.60 18.06 11.02
C GLY A 671 11.15 18.50 11.17
N VAL A 672 10.34 17.65 11.80
CA VAL A 672 8.91 17.88 11.97
C VAL A 672 8.59 18.96 13.01
N LEU A 673 7.41 19.59 12.83
CA LEU A 673 6.79 20.51 13.76
C LEU A 673 5.63 19.81 14.47
N GLY A 674 5.47 20.01 15.79
CA GLY A 674 4.37 19.40 16.53
C GLY A 674 4.15 20.00 17.92
N PHE A 675 3.15 19.45 18.63
CA PHE A 675 2.81 19.81 20.00
C PHE A 675 2.76 18.56 20.87
N GLN A 676 3.03 18.71 22.16
CA GLN A 676 3.14 17.62 23.11
C GLN A 676 1.97 17.65 24.11
N VAL A 677 1.50 16.44 24.55
CA VAL A 677 0.90 16.22 25.87
C VAL A 677 1.83 15.30 26.66
N HIS A 678 2.12 15.70 27.91
CA HIS A 678 3.16 15.09 28.71
C HIS A 678 2.60 14.13 29.77
N VAL A 679 3.41 13.14 30.15
CA VAL A 679 3.17 12.28 31.30
C VAL A 679 3.16 13.14 32.57
N GLY A 680 2.14 12.98 33.41
CA GLY A 680 2.04 13.74 34.65
C GLY A 680 0.58 13.89 35.11
N PRO A 681 0.28 14.92 35.87
CA PRO A 681 -1.09 15.23 36.30
C PRO A 681 -2.03 15.42 35.11
N ALA A 682 -3.34 15.29 35.33
CA ALA A 682 -4.35 15.66 34.36
C ALA A 682 -4.17 17.12 33.93
N MET A 683 -4.23 17.38 32.62
CA MET A 683 -3.98 18.70 32.04
C MET A 683 -4.82 18.97 30.80
N GLU A 684 -5.07 20.24 30.51
CA GLU A 684 -5.55 20.71 29.20
C GLU A 684 -4.59 21.76 28.66
N ILE A 685 -4.30 21.65 27.34
CA ILE A 685 -3.48 22.62 26.60
C ILE A 685 -4.17 22.93 25.28
N GLN A 686 -4.15 24.19 24.87
CA GLN A 686 -4.79 24.65 23.64
C GLN A 686 -3.82 25.49 22.80
N PHE A 687 -3.86 25.26 21.45
CA PHE A 687 -3.04 25.96 20.47
C PHE A 687 -3.93 26.53 19.38
N ARG A 688 -3.79 27.83 19.06
CA ARG A 688 -4.50 28.48 17.95
C ARG A 688 -3.66 29.57 17.29
N ASN A 689 -4.13 30.14 16.18
CA ASN A 689 -3.43 31.16 15.41
C ASN A 689 -1.98 30.73 15.11
N ILE A 690 -1.83 29.51 14.63
CA ILE A 690 -0.53 28.90 14.33
C ILE A 690 -0.06 29.43 12.99
N LEU A 691 0.97 30.26 12.99
CA LEU A 691 1.50 30.99 11.85
C LEU A 691 2.99 30.63 11.65
N LEU A 692 3.36 30.11 10.48
CA LEU A 692 4.73 29.72 10.12
C LEU A 692 5.23 30.60 8.97
N LYS A 693 6.43 31.14 9.11
CA LYS A 693 7.17 31.80 8.04
C LYS A 693 8.48 31.05 7.80
N ASN A 694 8.64 30.46 6.64
CA ASN A 694 9.91 29.90 6.22
C ASN A 694 10.89 31.04 5.92
N LEU A 695 12.09 30.89 6.42
CA LEU A 695 13.24 31.79 6.15
C LEU A 695 14.15 31.14 5.10
N PRO A 696 15.03 31.90 4.43
CA PRO A 696 15.93 31.36 3.42
C PRO A 696 16.76 30.17 3.94
N ASP A 697 16.87 29.09 3.16
CA ASP A 697 17.59 27.87 3.53
C ASP A 697 19.12 28.11 3.64
N ALA A 698 19.65 29.03 2.87
CA ALA A 698 21.07 29.37 2.80
C ALA A 698 21.56 30.32 3.92
N LEU A 699 20.88 30.36 5.07
CA LEU A 699 21.38 31.18 6.18
C LEU A 699 22.67 30.55 6.77
N PRO A 700 23.74 31.35 6.96
CA PRO A 700 24.99 30.83 7.48
C PRO A 700 24.81 30.29 8.91
N LEU A 701 25.46 29.16 9.20
CA LEU A 701 25.55 28.64 10.55
C LEU A 701 26.52 29.52 11.37
N ARG A 702 26.23 29.70 12.65
CA ARG A 702 27.19 30.23 13.61
C ARG A 702 28.31 29.22 13.77
N THR A 703 29.54 29.72 13.87
CA THR A 703 30.75 28.93 14.11
C THR A 703 31.40 29.26 15.45
N ALA A 704 32.32 28.47 15.89
CA ALA A 704 33.11 28.78 17.11
C ALA A 704 33.91 30.10 16.96
N ALA A 705 34.30 30.46 15.73
CA ALA A 705 34.97 31.72 15.42
C ALA A 705 34.05 32.94 15.64
N ASP A 706 32.75 32.78 15.32
CA ASP A 706 31.73 33.83 15.44
C ASP A 706 31.08 33.89 16.82
N THR A 707 31.28 32.85 17.63
CA THR A 707 30.54 32.66 18.88
C THR A 707 31.53 32.53 20.05
N LYS A 708 31.74 33.63 20.78
CA LYS A 708 32.68 33.64 21.92
C LYS A 708 31.99 33.13 23.19
N ILE A 709 32.63 32.18 23.86
CA ILE A 709 32.26 31.76 25.21
C ILE A 709 33.14 32.63 26.17
N PRO A 710 32.53 33.55 26.93
CA PRO A 710 33.29 34.42 27.84
C PRO A 710 34.05 33.62 28.89
N ALA A 711 35.26 34.09 29.26
CA ALA A 711 35.98 33.51 30.38
C ALA A 711 35.16 33.62 31.67
N GLY A 712 35.02 32.49 32.39
CA GLY A 712 34.20 32.43 33.60
C GLY A 712 32.73 32.02 33.34
N SER A 713 32.32 31.69 32.09
CA SER A 713 31.00 31.12 31.79
C SER A 713 30.79 29.81 32.55
N PHE A 714 29.55 29.58 33.03
CA PHE A 714 29.20 28.37 33.76
C PHE A 714 28.68 27.30 32.80
N GLY A 715 29.12 26.05 32.99
CA GLY A 715 28.56 24.92 32.28
C GLY A 715 27.17 24.53 32.80
N VAL A 716 26.26 24.22 31.91
CA VAL A 716 24.96 23.61 32.23
C VAL A 716 25.12 22.09 32.09
N ARG A 717 24.76 21.33 33.13
CA ARG A 717 24.74 19.86 33.01
C ARG A 717 23.54 19.42 32.17
N PRO A 718 23.72 18.48 31.25
CA PRO A 718 22.62 17.99 30.37
C PRO A 718 21.38 17.45 31.11
N GLN A 719 21.53 17.13 32.42
CA GLN A 719 20.45 16.58 33.26
C GLN A 719 19.66 17.64 34.06
N GLY A 720 19.84 18.93 33.74
CA GLY A 720 19.08 20.00 34.39
C GLY A 720 19.55 20.41 35.78
N THR A 721 20.69 19.85 36.29
CA THR A 721 21.31 20.32 37.53
C THR A 721 22.33 21.41 37.17
N PRO A 722 22.11 22.66 37.57
CA PRO A 722 23.04 23.75 37.27
C PRO A 722 24.45 23.46 37.79
N ALA A 723 25.48 24.02 37.14
CA ALA A 723 26.83 23.95 37.62
C ALA A 723 26.93 24.61 39.03
N LYS A 724 27.91 24.17 39.85
CA LYS A 724 28.17 24.76 41.18
C LYS A 724 28.39 26.28 41.03
N GLY A 725 27.59 27.08 41.72
CA GLY A 725 27.64 28.54 41.65
C GLY A 725 26.59 29.20 40.76
N TRP A 726 25.83 28.43 39.97
CA TRP A 726 24.69 28.95 39.22
C TRP A 726 23.58 29.39 40.21
N LYS A 727 23.02 30.58 39.99
CA LYS A 727 21.85 31.06 40.70
C LYS A 727 20.67 31.11 39.74
N PRO A 728 19.46 30.71 40.18
CA PRO A 728 18.28 30.87 39.33
C PRO A 728 18.12 32.36 38.97
N PRO A 729 17.68 32.65 37.72
CA PRO A 729 17.44 34.03 37.28
C PRO A 729 16.47 34.73 38.21
N LEU A 730 16.76 36.03 38.51
CA LEU A 730 15.87 36.87 39.32
C LEU A 730 14.58 37.22 38.55
N TYR A 731 13.43 36.92 39.14
CA TYR A 731 12.16 37.31 38.56
C TYR A 731 12.01 38.85 38.65
N GLN A 732 11.62 39.45 37.50
CA GLN A 732 11.06 40.83 37.54
C GLN A 732 9.70 40.76 38.21
N LYS A 733 9.51 41.61 39.25
CA LYS A 733 8.22 41.76 39.95
C LYS A 733 7.16 42.39 39.07
#